data_a1d1c374c80f0b68e5e53780fe535f23
#
_entry.id   a1d1c374c80f0b68e5e53780fe535f23
#
_cell.length_a   1.000
_cell.length_b   1.000
_cell.length_c   1.000
_cell.angle_alpha   90.00
_cell.angle_beta   90.00
_cell.angle_gamma   90.00
#
_symmetry.space_group_name_H-M   'P 1'
#
loop_
_entity.id
_entity.type
_entity.pdbx_description
1 polymer ?
#
loop_
_entity_poly.entity_id
_entity_poly.type
_entity_poly.pdbx_seq_one_letter_code
_entity_poly.pdbx_strand_id
1 'polypeptide(L)'
;MVEISVPALSLVVLVGVSGSGKSTFARKHFPPTQVISSDFCRGLVADDENDQAATPDAFDVLHYIVGTRLRRGLLTVVDATNVQWEARKRLVELARSHDVLVDAIVLDVPEDVAVARNALRPDRDFGAHVITRQRKDLRRSLSKISRDGFRRVHVLRGEDIDAATVVREKAWTDRRELTGPFDLVGDVHGCRAELEDLLTELGWELRRDEAGRPVGAAHPQGRTAVFVGDLVDRGPDSPGVLRLVMGMVAAGTALCVSGNHENKLVRALNGRKVTVSHGLERSLEQLAAEPEEFREAARAFMDGLISHYQLDGGRLVVAHAGLKEAYHGRASGRVRSFALYGDTTGETDDYGLPVRYPWAKDYRGRAMVVYGHTPIPDSEWVNNTICLDTGCVFGGRLTALRYPERELVAVPARQVWYEPVRPLQAGTLRDPGVLDIGDVQGTRYVETRAGGKVKIREENAAAALEIMSRFAVDPRWLVYLPPTMAPAATSPLEGHLEHPAEAFEEFHQAGVAEVVCEEKHMGSRAIAVLARTPEAAAARFGVGDGTRGMVHTRTGRPFFDDPALMAGLVDGLRAAVSAAGLWEELRTDWIVLDGELLPWSAKAGGLIREQYASVGAAARAALPEAVAVLAAAAGRGLDVGDLLHRTRARADNAARFRDAYARYCRPVSGLSGVSFAPFQILAVEGRATAAEEPHAWHLDALGRLSGDLVTPTRHVVVSTGSAESREAATAWWESLTGDGGEGMVVKPAHPVAGRVQPGVKVRGREYLRIIYGPDYTGGLDRLRGRFLGKKRSLALREHALGMEALARLAGGEPLWRVHEAVFAVLALSSEPVDPRL
;
A
#
# COMPACT_ATOMS: atom_id res chain seq x y z
N MET A 1 -41.57 29.09 -13.22
CA MET A 1 -40.15 28.87 -12.92
C MET A 1 -39.72 27.60 -13.68
N VAL A 2 -38.68 27.68 -14.48
CA VAL A 2 -38.14 26.52 -15.16
C VAL A 2 -37.00 25.96 -14.32
N GLU A 3 -37.20 24.77 -13.75
CA GLU A 3 -36.17 24.09 -12.97
C GLU A 3 -35.32 23.22 -13.88
N ILE A 4 -33.98 23.36 -13.83
CA ILE A 4 -32.99 22.60 -14.56
C ILE A 4 -32.24 21.75 -13.54
N SER A 5 -32.42 20.42 -13.60
CA SER A 5 -31.70 19.48 -12.75
C SER A 5 -30.43 19.01 -13.47
N VAL A 6 -29.27 19.21 -12.85
CA VAL A 6 -27.97 18.71 -13.32
C VAL A 6 -27.34 17.82 -12.24
N PRO A 7 -26.66 16.72 -12.61
CA PRO A 7 -25.98 15.89 -11.60
C PRO A 7 -24.92 16.66 -10.85
N ALA A 8 -24.78 16.39 -9.56
CA ALA A 8 -23.77 17.02 -8.70
C ALA A 8 -22.33 16.80 -9.21
N LEU A 9 -22.07 15.67 -9.87
CA LEU A 9 -20.86 15.43 -10.68
C LEU A 9 -21.29 15.32 -12.15
N SER A 10 -21.04 16.40 -12.90
CA SER A 10 -21.35 16.43 -14.33
C SER A 10 -20.49 17.46 -15.07
N LEU A 11 -20.43 17.27 -16.41
CA LEU A 11 -20.01 18.32 -17.34
C LEU A 11 -21.28 19.00 -17.87
N VAL A 12 -21.40 20.30 -17.62
CA VAL A 12 -22.47 21.11 -18.18
C VAL A 12 -21.93 21.89 -19.38
N VAL A 13 -22.53 21.68 -20.54
CA VAL A 13 -22.11 22.36 -21.77
C VAL A 13 -23.15 23.44 -22.11
N LEU A 14 -22.75 24.70 -21.99
CA LEU A 14 -23.57 25.79 -22.48
C LEU A 14 -23.51 25.86 -24.01
N VAL A 15 -24.65 26.01 -24.63
CA VAL A 15 -24.78 26.09 -26.11
C VAL A 15 -25.57 27.34 -26.47
N GLY A 16 -25.08 28.14 -27.40
CA GLY A 16 -25.79 29.35 -27.85
C GLY A 16 -24.88 30.28 -28.62
N VAL A 17 -25.48 31.18 -29.42
CA VAL A 17 -24.74 32.13 -30.21
C VAL A 17 -24.05 33.18 -29.33
N SER A 18 -23.09 33.92 -29.86
CA SER A 18 -22.54 35.09 -29.19
C SER A 18 -23.66 36.09 -28.91
N GLY A 19 -23.64 36.72 -27.71
CA GLY A 19 -24.75 37.60 -27.27
C GLY A 19 -25.98 36.88 -26.71
N SER A 20 -26.02 35.51 -26.66
CA SER A 20 -27.16 34.78 -26.08
C SER A 20 -27.25 34.84 -24.55
N GLY A 21 -26.24 35.34 -23.85
CA GLY A 21 -26.24 35.49 -22.39
C GLY A 21 -25.62 34.31 -21.63
N LYS A 22 -24.88 33.42 -22.29
CA LYS A 22 -24.25 32.23 -21.66
C LYS A 22 -23.39 32.60 -20.46
N SER A 23 -22.48 33.55 -20.58
CA SER A 23 -21.58 33.93 -19.49
C SER A 23 -22.32 34.57 -18.31
N THR A 24 -23.41 35.25 -18.57
CA THR A 24 -24.32 35.81 -17.54
C THR A 24 -25.06 34.69 -16.83
N PHE A 25 -25.61 33.73 -17.59
CA PHE A 25 -26.24 32.54 -17.06
C PHE A 25 -25.27 31.70 -16.22
N ALA A 26 -24.06 31.46 -16.73
CA ALA A 26 -23.03 30.74 -16.01
C ALA A 26 -22.70 31.39 -14.65
N ARG A 27 -22.45 32.69 -14.62
CA ARG A 27 -22.15 33.48 -13.41
C ARG A 27 -23.31 33.52 -12.42
N LYS A 28 -24.54 33.49 -12.89
CA LYS A 28 -25.75 33.49 -12.05
C LYS A 28 -25.92 32.16 -11.31
N HIS A 29 -25.60 31.02 -11.95
CA HIS A 29 -25.96 29.69 -11.46
C HIS A 29 -24.79 28.84 -10.97
N PHE A 30 -23.54 29.22 -11.31
CA PHE A 30 -22.37 28.43 -10.98
C PHE A 30 -21.23 29.28 -10.38
N PRO A 31 -20.52 28.82 -9.38
CA PRO A 31 -19.32 29.50 -8.87
C PRO A 31 -18.29 29.70 -9.99
N PRO A 32 -17.54 30.82 -9.98
CA PRO A 32 -16.56 31.13 -11.02
C PRO A 32 -15.54 30.01 -11.28
N THR A 33 -15.11 29.32 -10.24
CA THR A 33 -14.16 28.21 -10.31
C THR A 33 -14.69 26.98 -11.05
N GLN A 34 -16.01 26.88 -11.26
CA GLN A 34 -16.63 25.78 -12.01
C GLN A 34 -16.81 26.09 -13.48
N VAL A 35 -16.70 27.36 -13.87
CA VAL A 35 -16.94 27.85 -15.25
C VAL A 35 -15.62 28.00 -15.98
N ILE A 36 -15.48 27.26 -17.09
CA ILE A 36 -14.33 27.34 -17.98
C ILE A 36 -14.79 27.99 -19.28
N SER A 37 -14.36 29.21 -19.49
CA SER A 37 -14.73 30.02 -20.65
C SER A 37 -13.70 29.89 -21.77
N SER A 38 -14.16 29.75 -23.01
CA SER A 38 -13.28 29.76 -24.19
C SER A 38 -12.60 31.11 -24.38
N ASP A 39 -13.30 32.18 -24.07
CA ASP A 39 -12.77 33.53 -24.19
C ASP A 39 -11.65 33.74 -23.14
N PHE A 40 -11.87 33.39 -21.89
CA PHE A 40 -10.85 33.41 -20.85
C PHE A 40 -9.63 32.57 -21.19
N CYS A 41 -9.82 31.35 -21.74
CA CYS A 41 -8.70 30.50 -22.17
C CYS A 41 -7.92 31.17 -23.32
N ARG A 42 -8.60 31.91 -24.20
CA ARG A 42 -7.95 32.65 -25.29
C ARG A 42 -7.09 33.79 -24.76
N GLY A 43 -7.61 34.53 -23.76
CA GLY A 43 -6.82 35.55 -23.07
C GLY A 43 -5.57 34.97 -22.39
N LEU A 44 -5.67 33.74 -21.84
CA LEU A 44 -4.50 33.06 -21.21
C LEU A 44 -3.40 32.67 -22.20
N VAL A 45 -3.72 32.40 -23.46
CA VAL A 45 -2.75 31.94 -24.47
C VAL A 45 -2.26 33.06 -25.41
N ALA A 46 -2.99 34.20 -25.53
CA ALA A 46 -2.70 35.26 -26.48
C ALA A 46 -2.71 36.67 -25.86
N ASP A 47 -2.92 36.81 -24.53
CA ASP A 47 -3.12 38.08 -23.82
C ASP A 47 -4.29 38.90 -24.37
N ASP A 48 -5.12 38.31 -25.25
CA ASP A 48 -6.31 38.92 -25.88
C ASP A 48 -7.46 37.90 -26.00
N GLU A 49 -8.59 38.15 -25.35
CA GLU A 49 -9.78 37.28 -25.42
C GLU A 49 -10.42 37.26 -26.82
N ASN A 50 -10.08 38.22 -27.69
CA ASN A 50 -10.63 38.38 -29.05
C ASN A 50 -9.75 37.81 -30.14
N ASP A 51 -8.51 37.41 -29.86
CA ASP A 51 -7.63 36.81 -30.87
C ASP A 51 -8.20 35.46 -31.39
N GLN A 52 -8.85 35.50 -32.56
CA GLN A 52 -9.44 34.30 -33.16
C GLN A 52 -8.39 33.32 -33.71
N ALA A 53 -7.16 33.78 -33.94
CA ALA A 53 -6.08 32.89 -34.40
C ALA A 53 -5.65 31.94 -33.28
N ALA A 54 -5.72 32.37 -32.02
CA ALA A 54 -5.42 31.55 -30.83
C ALA A 54 -6.56 30.56 -30.43
N THR A 55 -7.65 30.50 -31.20
CA THR A 55 -8.80 29.64 -30.85
C THR A 55 -8.43 28.16 -30.71
N PRO A 56 -7.61 27.52 -31.57
CA PRO A 56 -7.22 26.12 -31.38
C PRO A 56 -6.51 25.89 -30.03
N ASP A 57 -5.51 26.72 -29.70
CA ASP A 57 -4.72 26.63 -28.47
C ASP A 57 -5.59 26.88 -27.23
N ALA A 58 -6.51 27.86 -27.30
CA ALA A 58 -7.50 28.13 -26.26
C ALA A 58 -8.38 26.91 -25.95
N PHE A 59 -8.83 26.20 -26.99
CA PHE A 59 -9.61 24.98 -26.80
C PHE A 59 -8.78 23.82 -26.26
N ASP A 60 -7.50 23.69 -26.59
CA ASP A 60 -6.60 22.68 -26.01
C ASP A 60 -6.45 22.92 -24.51
N VAL A 61 -6.20 24.17 -24.08
CA VAL A 61 -6.17 24.55 -22.67
C VAL A 61 -7.51 24.30 -21.98
N LEU A 62 -8.63 24.66 -22.61
CA LEU A 62 -9.98 24.42 -22.11
C LEU A 62 -10.19 22.90 -21.86
N HIS A 63 -9.93 22.07 -22.84
CA HIS A 63 -10.09 20.61 -22.73
C HIS A 63 -9.19 20.03 -21.66
N TYR A 64 -7.93 20.50 -21.51
CA TYR A 64 -7.02 20.08 -20.47
C TYR A 64 -7.55 20.40 -19.06
N ILE A 65 -8.01 21.64 -18.84
CA ILE A 65 -8.59 22.07 -17.56
C ILE A 65 -9.86 21.27 -17.25
N VAL A 66 -10.77 21.14 -18.23
CA VAL A 66 -12.01 20.36 -18.08
C VAL A 66 -11.67 18.92 -17.70
N GLY A 67 -10.80 18.24 -18.45
CA GLY A 67 -10.40 16.85 -18.16
C GLY A 67 -9.77 16.68 -16.79
N THR A 68 -8.92 17.63 -16.38
CA THR A 68 -8.31 17.64 -15.04
C THR A 68 -9.36 17.77 -13.93
N ARG A 69 -10.36 18.65 -14.10
CA ARG A 69 -11.45 18.82 -13.13
C ARG A 69 -12.36 17.61 -13.06
N LEU A 70 -12.73 17.01 -14.22
CA LEU A 70 -13.54 15.79 -14.26
C LEU A 70 -12.81 14.62 -13.62
N ARG A 71 -11.51 14.47 -13.82
CA ARG A 71 -10.69 13.46 -13.15
C ARG A 71 -10.72 13.62 -11.63
N ARG A 72 -10.75 14.86 -11.12
CA ARG A 72 -10.87 15.17 -9.69
C ARG A 72 -12.29 15.04 -9.13
N GLY A 73 -13.28 14.65 -9.94
CA GLY A 73 -14.67 14.52 -9.51
C GLY A 73 -15.38 15.86 -9.27
N LEU A 74 -15.01 16.90 -10.02
CA LEU A 74 -15.56 18.25 -9.85
C LEU A 74 -16.54 18.59 -10.99
N LEU A 75 -17.74 19.09 -10.61
CA LEU A 75 -18.67 19.68 -11.56
C LEU A 75 -17.96 20.78 -12.35
N THR A 76 -18.15 20.73 -13.67
CA THR A 76 -17.49 21.68 -14.59
C THR A 76 -18.49 22.19 -15.61
N VAL A 77 -18.47 23.48 -15.88
CA VAL A 77 -19.31 24.15 -16.85
C VAL A 77 -18.44 24.70 -17.98
N VAL A 78 -18.76 24.40 -19.22
CA VAL A 78 -18.06 24.95 -20.39
C VAL A 78 -18.89 26.10 -20.96
N ASP A 79 -18.32 27.30 -20.90
CA ASP A 79 -18.87 28.52 -21.48
C ASP A 79 -18.18 28.85 -22.81
N ALA A 80 -18.77 28.30 -23.88
CA ALA A 80 -18.38 28.56 -25.26
C ALA A 80 -19.64 28.53 -26.15
N THR A 81 -19.53 28.92 -27.42
CA THR A 81 -20.69 28.93 -28.33
C THR A 81 -21.25 27.50 -28.52
N ASN A 82 -20.41 26.53 -28.71
CA ASN A 82 -20.71 25.08 -28.85
C ASN A 82 -21.84 24.78 -29.86
N VAL A 83 -22.05 25.67 -30.84
CA VAL A 83 -23.14 25.51 -31.85
C VAL A 83 -22.84 24.41 -32.84
N GLN A 84 -21.57 24.09 -33.08
CA GLN A 84 -21.13 23.04 -33.99
C GLN A 84 -21.10 21.68 -33.31
N TRP A 85 -21.45 20.63 -34.04
CA TRP A 85 -21.47 19.26 -33.52
C TRP A 85 -20.09 18.76 -33.11
N GLU A 86 -19.05 19.08 -33.88
CA GLU A 86 -17.68 18.65 -33.63
C GLU A 86 -17.15 19.14 -32.26
N ALA A 87 -17.44 20.39 -31.89
CA ALA A 87 -17.06 20.95 -30.59
C ALA A 87 -17.75 20.20 -29.44
N ARG A 88 -19.06 19.94 -29.58
CA ARG A 88 -19.84 19.20 -28.57
C ARG A 88 -19.39 17.76 -28.45
N LYS A 89 -19.10 17.09 -29.57
CA LYS A 89 -18.62 15.70 -29.62
C LYS A 89 -17.36 15.51 -28.78
N ARG A 90 -16.37 16.41 -28.94
CA ARG A 90 -15.12 16.37 -28.14
C ARG A 90 -15.39 16.47 -26.65
N LEU A 91 -16.28 17.33 -26.22
CA LEU A 91 -16.65 17.51 -24.82
C LEU A 91 -17.40 16.27 -24.25
N VAL A 92 -18.28 15.67 -25.05
CA VAL A 92 -18.98 14.43 -24.68
C VAL A 92 -17.99 13.25 -24.55
N GLU A 93 -17.07 13.12 -25.51
CA GLU A 93 -16.01 12.10 -25.48
C GLU A 93 -15.09 12.28 -24.26
N LEU A 94 -14.72 13.52 -23.97
CA LEU A 94 -13.92 13.86 -22.78
C LEU A 94 -14.66 13.49 -21.48
N ALA A 95 -15.93 13.81 -21.36
CA ALA A 95 -16.73 13.43 -20.19
C ALA A 95 -16.84 11.89 -20.05
N ARG A 96 -17.07 11.19 -21.15
CA ARG A 96 -17.14 9.72 -21.19
C ARG A 96 -15.82 9.05 -20.82
N SER A 97 -14.69 9.62 -21.24
CA SER A 97 -13.37 9.08 -20.87
C SER A 97 -13.10 9.12 -19.37
N HIS A 98 -13.80 10.02 -18.66
CA HIS A 98 -13.75 10.18 -17.20
C HIS A 98 -14.96 9.60 -16.47
N ASP A 99 -15.85 8.85 -17.13
CA ASP A 99 -17.08 8.28 -16.54
C ASP A 99 -17.99 9.33 -15.88
N VAL A 100 -18.08 10.51 -16.48
CA VAL A 100 -18.89 11.63 -16.00
C VAL A 100 -20.06 11.86 -16.94
N LEU A 101 -21.23 12.10 -16.36
CA LEU A 101 -22.44 12.46 -17.13
C LEU A 101 -22.29 13.86 -17.71
N VAL A 102 -22.89 14.09 -18.87
CA VAL A 102 -22.83 15.37 -19.55
C VAL A 102 -24.24 15.87 -19.92
N ASP A 103 -24.56 17.09 -19.54
CA ASP A 103 -25.83 17.76 -19.83
C ASP A 103 -25.58 19.02 -20.68
N ALA A 104 -26.49 19.33 -21.57
CA ALA A 104 -26.44 20.56 -22.36
C ALA A 104 -27.55 21.53 -21.91
N ILE A 105 -27.17 22.81 -21.79
CA ILE A 105 -28.11 23.92 -21.56
C ILE A 105 -27.99 24.84 -22.78
N VAL A 106 -29.04 24.88 -23.58
CA VAL A 106 -29.10 25.66 -24.82
C VAL A 106 -29.85 26.96 -24.55
N LEU A 107 -29.20 28.10 -24.83
CA LEU A 107 -29.82 29.43 -24.77
C LEU A 107 -30.20 29.83 -26.17
N ASP A 108 -31.48 29.63 -26.54
CA ASP A 108 -32.05 29.86 -27.87
C ASP A 108 -32.73 31.23 -27.94
N VAL A 109 -31.94 32.31 -28.14
CA VAL A 109 -32.43 33.68 -28.26
C VAL A 109 -32.64 34.09 -29.72
N PRO A 110 -33.57 35.04 -30.02
CA PRO A 110 -33.70 35.65 -31.35
C PRO A 110 -32.40 36.29 -31.79
N GLU A 111 -32.20 36.35 -33.12
CA GLU A 111 -30.96 36.86 -33.72
C GLU A 111 -30.77 38.35 -33.45
N ASP A 112 -31.85 39.17 -33.60
CA ASP A 112 -31.88 40.57 -33.32
C ASP A 112 -31.48 40.89 -31.84
N VAL A 113 -31.97 40.13 -30.88
CA VAL A 113 -31.61 40.25 -29.46
C VAL A 113 -30.13 39.91 -29.26
N ALA A 114 -29.62 38.86 -29.87
CA ALA A 114 -28.22 38.48 -29.76
C ALA A 114 -27.29 39.53 -30.37
N VAL A 115 -27.65 40.09 -31.55
CA VAL A 115 -26.91 41.18 -32.22
C VAL A 115 -26.92 42.43 -31.38
N ALA A 116 -28.08 42.85 -30.85
CA ALA A 116 -28.20 44.06 -30.01
C ALA A 116 -27.34 43.91 -28.74
N ARG A 117 -27.39 42.78 -28.07
CA ARG A 117 -26.58 42.52 -26.86
C ARG A 117 -25.08 42.45 -27.17
N ASN A 118 -24.69 41.96 -28.37
CA ASN A 118 -23.27 41.94 -28.76
C ASN A 118 -22.74 43.32 -29.07
N ALA A 119 -23.56 44.20 -29.71
CA ALA A 119 -23.20 45.57 -30.00
C ALA A 119 -22.97 46.44 -28.78
N LEU A 120 -23.57 46.09 -27.62
CA LEU A 120 -23.37 46.78 -26.34
C LEU A 120 -22.09 46.39 -25.63
N ARG A 121 -21.32 45.42 -26.17
CA ARG A 121 -20.06 44.98 -25.59
C ARG A 121 -18.89 45.73 -26.21
N PRO A 122 -18.19 46.61 -25.45
CA PRO A 122 -17.08 47.42 -26.00
C PRO A 122 -15.82 46.57 -26.27
N ASP A 123 -15.77 45.37 -25.74
CA ASP A 123 -14.66 44.41 -25.80
C ASP A 123 -14.72 43.43 -26.98
N ARG A 124 -15.70 43.57 -27.91
CA ARG A 124 -15.88 42.62 -29.03
C ARG A 124 -15.97 43.33 -30.37
N ASP A 125 -15.05 42.95 -31.28
CA ASP A 125 -14.93 43.55 -32.63
C ASP A 125 -15.26 42.50 -33.73
N PHE A 126 -16.45 41.88 -33.66
CA PHE A 126 -16.92 41.07 -34.81
C PHE A 126 -18.36 41.43 -35.20
N GLY A 127 -18.60 41.50 -36.52
CA GLY A 127 -19.86 41.94 -37.09
C GLY A 127 -21.01 40.94 -36.91
N ALA A 128 -22.25 41.43 -37.11
CA ALA A 128 -23.50 40.65 -37.03
C ALA A 128 -23.49 39.38 -37.88
N HIS A 129 -22.75 39.34 -39.03
CA HIS A 129 -22.64 38.18 -39.89
C HIS A 129 -22.13 36.90 -39.19
N VAL A 130 -21.28 37.05 -38.14
CA VAL A 130 -20.78 35.94 -37.35
C VAL A 130 -21.94 35.32 -36.54
N ILE A 131 -22.77 36.16 -35.91
CA ILE A 131 -23.94 35.73 -35.14
C ILE A 131 -24.96 35.05 -36.04
N THR A 132 -25.22 35.64 -37.22
CA THR A 132 -26.11 35.03 -38.24
C THR A 132 -25.65 33.61 -38.63
N ARG A 133 -24.33 33.43 -38.85
CA ARG A 133 -23.76 32.11 -39.15
C ARG A 133 -23.93 31.14 -37.95
N GLN A 134 -23.57 31.58 -36.75
CA GLN A 134 -23.75 30.78 -35.53
C GLN A 134 -25.24 30.38 -35.32
N ARG A 135 -26.17 31.29 -35.62
CA ARG A 135 -27.61 31.06 -35.50
C ARG A 135 -28.09 30.00 -36.50
N LYS A 136 -27.59 30.04 -37.74
CA LYS A 136 -27.86 28.99 -38.73
C LYS A 136 -27.35 27.63 -38.30
N ASP A 137 -26.13 27.56 -37.72
CA ASP A 137 -25.54 26.34 -37.22
C ASP A 137 -26.33 25.80 -35.99
N LEU A 138 -26.72 26.68 -35.03
CA LEU A 138 -27.57 26.30 -33.92
C LEU A 138 -28.90 25.72 -34.35
N ARG A 139 -29.62 26.41 -35.27
CA ARG A 139 -30.91 25.88 -35.79
C ARG A 139 -30.80 24.49 -36.45
N ARG A 140 -29.73 24.25 -37.19
CA ARG A 140 -29.44 22.94 -37.79
C ARG A 140 -29.14 21.87 -36.71
N SER A 141 -28.49 22.26 -35.64
CA SER A 141 -28.09 21.38 -34.55
C SER A 141 -29.25 21.01 -33.66
N LEU A 142 -30.20 21.93 -33.38
CA LEU A 142 -31.26 21.77 -32.37
C LEU A 142 -32.10 20.48 -32.56
N SER A 143 -32.40 20.10 -33.81
CA SER A 143 -33.17 18.89 -34.11
C SER A 143 -32.39 17.59 -33.85
N LYS A 144 -31.08 17.64 -33.68
CA LYS A 144 -30.21 16.47 -33.59
C LYS A 144 -29.41 16.43 -32.28
N ILE A 145 -29.36 17.54 -31.52
CA ILE A 145 -28.52 17.70 -30.33
C ILE A 145 -28.77 16.64 -29.25
N SER A 146 -30.01 16.11 -29.16
CA SER A 146 -30.34 15.01 -28.25
C SER A 146 -29.64 13.69 -28.62
N ARG A 147 -29.11 13.58 -29.84
CA ARG A 147 -28.37 12.40 -30.35
C ARG A 147 -26.87 12.56 -30.20
N ASP A 148 -26.38 13.71 -29.76
CA ASP A 148 -24.94 13.99 -29.59
C ASP A 148 -24.32 13.25 -28.40
N GLY A 149 -25.18 12.62 -27.59
CA GLY A 149 -24.74 11.81 -26.44
C GLY A 149 -24.81 12.51 -25.08
N PHE A 150 -25.50 13.62 -25.01
CA PHE A 150 -25.90 14.25 -23.75
C PHE A 150 -26.91 13.40 -23.00
N ARG A 151 -26.82 13.39 -21.65
CA ARG A 151 -27.83 12.75 -20.80
C ARG A 151 -29.18 13.48 -20.93
N ARG A 152 -29.12 14.82 -20.77
CA ARG A 152 -30.29 15.71 -20.94
C ARG A 152 -29.89 16.94 -21.76
N VAL A 153 -30.85 17.49 -22.50
CA VAL A 153 -30.71 18.75 -23.23
C VAL A 153 -31.85 19.67 -22.82
N HIS A 154 -31.48 20.76 -22.15
CA HIS A 154 -32.43 21.79 -21.72
C HIS A 154 -32.39 22.94 -22.71
N VAL A 155 -33.50 23.28 -23.35
CA VAL A 155 -33.59 24.37 -24.30
C VAL A 155 -34.40 25.50 -23.68
N LEU A 156 -33.75 26.63 -23.38
CA LEU A 156 -34.37 27.80 -22.79
C LEU A 156 -34.57 28.91 -23.83
N ARG A 157 -35.77 29.53 -23.82
CA ARG A 157 -36.18 30.56 -24.77
C ARG A 157 -36.78 31.76 -24.05
N GLY A 158 -36.56 32.95 -24.56
CA GLY A 158 -37.17 34.18 -24.05
C GLY A 158 -36.99 34.36 -22.54
N GLU A 159 -38.09 34.56 -21.83
CA GLU A 159 -38.11 34.78 -20.38
C GLU A 159 -37.70 33.56 -19.55
N ASP A 160 -37.77 32.36 -20.12
CA ASP A 160 -37.31 31.12 -19.44
C ASP A 160 -35.84 31.17 -19.04
N ILE A 161 -35.00 31.91 -19.79
CA ILE A 161 -33.57 32.06 -19.52
C ILE A 161 -33.35 32.79 -18.18
N ASP A 162 -34.12 33.84 -17.93
CA ASP A 162 -34.00 34.62 -16.71
C ASP A 162 -34.73 34.00 -15.53
N ALA A 163 -35.84 33.27 -15.80
CA ALA A 163 -36.67 32.56 -14.82
C ALA A 163 -36.09 31.19 -14.41
N ALA A 164 -35.09 30.68 -15.11
CA ALA A 164 -34.49 29.39 -14.83
C ALA A 164 -33.75 29.35 -13.48
N THR A 165 -33.88 28.23 -12.80
CA THR A 165 -33.09 27.85 -11.62
C THR A 165 -32.38 26.54 -11.88
N VAL A 166 -31.10 26.46 -11.50
CA VAL A 166 -30.30 25.24 -11.66
C VAL A 166 -30.18 24.55 -10.30
N VAL A 167 -30.70 23.32 -10.21
CA VAL A 167 -30.66 22.48 -9.03
C VAL A 167 -29.68 21.33 -9.25
N ARG A 168 -28.89 21.04 -8.22
CA ARG A 168 -27.95 19.91 -8.26
C ARG A 168 -28.63 18.64 -7.79
N GLU A 169 -28.73 17.69 -8.69
CA GLU A 169 -29.28 16.36 -8.41
C GLU A 169 -28.19 15.46 -7.85
N LYS A 170 -28.44 14.93 -6.65
CA LYS A 170 -27.55 13.96 -6.02
C LYS A 170 -27.67 12.62 -6.75
N ALA A 171 -26.54 11.93 -6.98
CA ALA A 171 -26.59 10.60 -7.56
C ALA A 171 -27.29 9.62 -6.59
N TRP A 172 -28.09 8.70 -7.10
CA TRP A 172 -28.76 7.69 -6.27
C TRP A 172 -27.79 6.78 -5.52
N THR A 173 -26.58 6.64 -6.06
CA THR A 173 -25.46 5.90 -5.44
C THR A 173 -24.82 6.67 -4.27
N ASP A 174 -25.07 7.98 -4.15
CA ASP A 174 -24.49 8.83 -3.11
C ASP A 174 -25.42 8.88 -1.88
N ARG A 175 -25.12 8.05 -0.90
CA ARG A 175 -25.81 7.96 0.39
C ARG A 175 -24.83 8.24 1.55
N ARG A 176 -23.90 9.17 1.31
CA ARG A 176 -22.87 9.53 2.29
C ARG A 176 -23.40 10.12 3.59
N GLU A 177 -24.65 10.57 3.61
CA GLU A 177 -25.36 10.98 4.82
C GLU A 177 -25.69 9.83 5.77
N LEU A 178 -25.74 8.59 5.27
CA LEU A 178 -25.95 7.41 6.11
C LEU A 178 -24.60 6.97 6.70
N THR A 179 -24.49 7.13 8.01
CA THR A 179 -23.20 6.88 8.72
C THR A 179 -23.17 5.53 9.44
N GLY A 180 -24.26 4.77 9.41
CA GLY A 180 -24.38 3.47 10.09
C GLY A 180 -24.81 3.62 11.56
N PRO A 181 -24.62 2.59 12.37
CA PRO A 181 -23.90 1.34 12.08
C PRO A 181 -24.59 0.44 11.05
N PHE A 182 -23.78 -0.36 10.32
CA PHE A 182 -24.28 -1.26 9.27
C PHE A 182 -23.92 -2.71 9.56
N ASP A 183 -24.77 -3.64 9.08
CA ASP A 183 -24.46 -5.06 8.92
C ASP A 183 -24.48 -5.38 7.41
N LEU A 184 -23.30 -5.63 6.83
CA LEU A 184 -23.15 -5.87 5.40
C LEU A 184 -23.21 -7.37 5.14
N VAL A 185 -24.19 -7.82 4.35
CA VAL A 185 -24.50 -9.24 4.13
C VAL A 185 -24.02 -9.66 2.74
N GLY A 186 -23.27 -10.78 2.68
CA GLY A 186 -22.76 -11.39 1.45
C GLY A 186 -23.85 -12.02 0.57
N ASP A 187 -23.43 -12.73 -0.49
CA ASP A 187 -24.30 -13.32 -1.49
C ASP A 187 -25.22 -14.39 -0.88
N VAL A 188 -26.54 -14.22 -1.03
CA VAL A 188 -27.55 -15.05 -0.37
C VAL A 188 -28.03 -16.21 -1.26
N HIS A 189 -28.18 -15.97 -2.56
CA HIS A 189 -28.59 -16.98 -3.54
C HIS A 189 -29.75 -17.87 -3.10
N GLY A 190 -30.86 -17.28 -2.67
CA GLY A 190 -32.04 -18.05 -2.28
C GLY A 190 -31.89 -18.90 -1.00
N CYS A 191 -30.79 -18.77 -0.24
CA CYS A 191 -30.53 -19.45 1.04
C CYS A 191 -31.27 -18.71 2.18
N ARG A 192 -32.63 -18.74 2.15
CA ARG A 192 -33.48 -18.00 3.08
C ARG A 192 -33.27 -18.41 4.54
N ALA A 193 -33.15 -19.71 4.80
CA ALA A 193 -33.04 -20.21 6.17
C ALA A 193 -31.71 -19.76 6.82
N GLU A 194 -30.61 -19.78 6.05
CA GLU A 194 -29.31 -19.30 6.49
C GLU A 194 -29.31 -17.77 6.67
N LEU A 195 -30.09 -17.03 5.84
CA LEU A 195 -30.27 -15.58 6.04
C LEU A 195 -31.04 -15.29 7.33
N GLU A 196 -32.09 -16.05 7.67
CA GLU A 196 -32.79 -15.90 8.94
C GLU A 196 -31.88 -16.22 10.13
N ASP A 197 -31.09 -17.28 10.04
CA ASP A 197 -30.11 -17.67 11.07
C ASP A 197 -29.08 -16.57 11.27
N LEU A 198 -28.50 -16.02 10.17
CA LEU A 198 -27.50 -14.95 10.22
C LEU A 198 -28.07 -13.66 10.82
N LEU A 199 -29.26 -13.25 10.40
CA LEU A 199 -29.92 -12.07 10.95
C LEU A 199 -30.20 -12.24 12.46
N THR A 200 -30.61 -13.43 12.88
CA THR A 200 -30.82 -13.75 14.30
C THR A 200 -29.52 -13.68 15.11
N GLU A 201 -28.43 -14.24 14.58
CA GLU A 201 -27.08 -14.19 15.19
C GLU A 201 -26.59 -12.74 15.33
N LEU A 202 -26.87 -11.91 14.34
CA LEU A 202 -26.56 -10.47 14.35
C LEU A 202 -27.45 -9.67 15.31
N GLY A 203 -28.50 -10.27 15.88
CA GLY A 203 -29.43 -9.61 16.82
C GLY A 203 -30.61 -8.91 16.16
N TRP A 204 -30.98 -9.26 14.92
CA TRP A 204 -32.15 -8.73 14.23
C TRP A 204 -33.41 -9.45 14.65
N GLU A 205 -34.50 -8.75 14.80
CA GLU A 205 -35.85 -9.27 15.09
C GLU A 205 -36.62 -9.45 13.78
N LEU A 206 -36.95 -10.71 13.45
CA LEU A 206 -37.66 -11.06 12.24
C LEU A 206 -39.17 -10.79 12.40
N ARG A 207 -39.78 -10.08 11.44
CA ARG A 207 -41.20 -9.92 11.33
C ARG A 207 -41.80 -10.95 10.36
N ARG A 208 -42.84 -11.66 10.79
CA ARG A 208 -43.49 -12.69 9.97
C ARG A 208 -44.94 -12.29 9.64
N ASP A 209 -45.43 -12.78 8.50
CA ASP A 209 -46.83 -12.65 8.13
C ASP A 209 -47.69 -13.72 8.86
N GLU A 210 -49.03 -13.72 8.60
CA GLU A 210 -49.95 -14.67 9.18
C GLU A 210 -49.65 -16.14 8.79
N ALA A 211 -48.99 -16.38 7.67
CA ALA A 211 -48.52 -17.70 7.21
C ALA A 211 -47.16 -18.09 7.81
N GLY A 212 -46.60 -17.26 8.73
CA GLY A 212 -45.28 -17.49 9.35
C GLY A 212 -44.08 -17.20 8.45
N ARG A 213 -44.28 -16.60 7.26
CA ARG A 213 -43.23 -16.28 6.34
C ARG A 213 -42.51 -15.00 6.76
N PRO A 214 -41.16 -14.91 6.69
CA PRO A 214 -40.44 -13.67 7.02
C PRO A 214 -40.74 -12.61 5.97
N VAL A 215 -41.20 -11.45 6.41
CA VAL A 215 -41.60 -10.30 5.55
C VAL A 215 -40.85 -9.03 5.92
N GLY A 216 -39.88 -9.09 6.82
CA GLY A 216 -39.08 -7.96 7.22
C GLY A 216 -38.27 -8.28 8.47
N ALA A 217 -37.31 -7.42 8.79
CA ALA A 217 -36.53 -7.48 10.04
C ALA A 217 -36.13 -6.07 10.48
N ALA A 218 -35.94 -5.90 11.79
CA ALA A 218 -35.42 -4.66 12.36
C ALA A 218 -34.41 -4.99 13.46
N HIS A 219 -33.37 -4.15 13.58
CA HIS A 219 -32.39 -4.31 14.65
C HIS A 219 -32.76 -3.39 15.82
N PRO A 220 -32.81 -3.90 17.10
CA PRO A 220 -33.22 -3.10 18.27
C PRO A 220 -32.36 -1.85 18.49
N GLN A 221 -31.09 -1.90 18.09
CA GLN A 221 -30.14 -0.78 18.19
C GLN A 221 -30.13 0.13 16.95
N GLY A 222 -31.07 -0.04 16.01
CA GLY A 222 -31.19 0.82 14.84
C GLY A 222 -30.09 0.60 13.78
N ARG A 223 -29.43 -0.56 13.73
CA ARG A 223 -28.49 -0.90 12.66
C ARG A 223 -29.23 -1.02 11.32
N THR A 224 -28.55 -0.75 10.22
CA THR A 224 -29.08 -0.90 8.86
C THR A 224 -28.36 -2.05 8.15
N ALA A 225 -29.12 -3.00 7.61
CA ALA A 225 -28.55 -4.07 6.78
C ALA A 225 -28.19 -3.53 5.39
N VAL A 226 -27.08 -4.02 4.79
CA VAL A 226 -26.70 -3.69 3.42
C VAL A 226 -26.35 -4.97 2.68
N PHE A 227 -27.19 -5.36 1.72
CA PHE A 227 -26.99 -6.57 0.91
C PHE A 227 -26.09 -6.28 -0.29
N VAL A 228 -25.07 -7.12 -0.52
CA VAL A 228 -24.12 -6.93 -1.62
C VAL A 228 -24.64 -7.44 -2.98
N GLY A 229 -25.91 -7.88 -3.06
CA GLY A 229 -26.54 -8.44 -4.27
C GLY A 229 -26.57 -9.96 -4.27
N ASP A 230 -26.89 -10.53 -5.45
CA ASP A 230 -27.06 -11.97 -5.68
C ASP A 230 -27.98 -12.64 -4.62
N LEU A 231 -29.18 -12.07 -4.49
CA LEU A 231 -30.23 -12.59 -3.61
C LEU A 231 -30.87 -13.86 -4.17
N VAL A 232 -30.86 -14.01 -5.50
CA VAL A 232 -31.62 -15.00 -6.27
C VAL A 232 -30.70 -16.03 -6.93
N ASP A 233 -31.35 -17.04 -7.53
CA ASP A 233 -30.76 -18.15 -8.27
C ASP A 233 -30.07 -19.20 -7.38
N ARG A 234 -29.92 -20.41 -7.91
CA ARG A 234 -29.23 -21.57 -7.29
C ARG A 234 -29.89 -22.16 -6.06
N GLY A 235 -30.34 -21.34 -5.13
CA GLY A 235 -30.81 -21.78 -3.82
C GLY A 235 -32.25 -22.25 -3.77
N PRO A 236 -32.69 -22.68 -2.59
CA PRO A 236 -33.99 -23.36 -2.42
C PRO A 236 -35.20 -22.41 -2.41
N ASP A 237 -35.01 -21.11 -2.05
CA ASP A 237 -36.15 -20.21 -1.83
C ASP A 237 -35.81 -18.74 -2.17
N SER A 238 -35.63 -18.43 -3.47
CA SER A 238 -35.44 -17.06 -3.97
C SER A 238 -36.67 -16.16 -3.65
N PRO A 239 -37.96 -16.59 -3.76
CA PRO A 239 -39.09 -15.76 -3.39
C PRO A 239 -39.09 -15.38 -1.89
N GLY A 240 -38.72 -16.31 -1.02
CA GLY A 240 -38.66 -16.06 0.43
C GLY A 240 -37.57 -15.03 0.79
N VAL A 241 -36.40 -15.12 0.16
CA VAL A 241 -35.33 -14.10 0.32
C VAL A 241 -35.81 -12.75 -0.19
N LEU A 242 -36.39 -12.69 -1.41
CA LEU A 242 -36.95 -11.45 -1.97
C LEU A 242 -38.00 -10.83 -1.05
N ARG A 243 -38.94 -11.64 -0.52
CA ARG A 243 -40.03 -11.15 0.38
C ARG A 243 -39.44 -10.48 1.65
N LEU A 244 -38.45 -11.11 2.26
CA LEU A 244 -37.74 -10.60 3.44
C LEU A 244 -36.99 -9.30 3.13
N VAL A 245 -36.14 -9.31 2.11
CA VAL A 245 -35.29 -8.15 1.78
C VAL A 245 -36.13 -6.98 1.24
N MET A 246 -37.14 -7.22 0.40
CA MET A 246 -38.07 -6.20 -0.05
C MET A 246 -38.78 -5.52 1.12
N GLY A 247 -39.23 -6.33 2.09
CA GLY A 247 -39.89 -5.78 3.30
C GLY A 247 -38.95 -4.95 4.18
N MET A 248 -37.68 -5.36 4.31
CA MET A 248 -36.65 -4.58 5.03
C MET A 248 -36.31 -3.28 4.30
N VAL A 249 -36.16 -3.30 2.98
CA VAL A 249 -35.89 -2.10 2.18
C VAL A 249 -37.06 -1.13 2.21
N ALA A 250 -38.33 -1.63 2.08
CA ALA A 250 -39.51 -0.81 2.17
C ALA A 250 -39.71 -0.17 3.55
N ALA A 251 -39.28 -0.88 4.62
CA ALA A 251 -39.31 -0.36 5.99
C ALA A 251 -38.14 0.62 6.29
N GLY A 252 -37.17 0.77 5.37
CA GLY A 252 -35.98 1.60 5.57
C GLY A 252 -34.94 0.98 6.51
N THR A 253 -35.06 -0.30 6.85
CA THR A 253 -34.12 -1.04 7.71
C THR A 253 -33.00 -1.70 6.90
N ALA A 254 -33.08 -1.71 5.57
CA ALA A 254 -32.04 -2.24 4.70
C ALA A 254 -31.80 -1.43 3.43
N LEU A 255 -30.61 -1.61 2.87
CA LEU A 255 -30.19 -1.21 1.53
C LEU A 255 -29.80 -2.47 0.76
N CYS A 256 -29.91 -2.44 -0.57
CA CYS A 256 -29.49 -3.54 -1.41
C CYS A 256 -28.89 -3.00 -2.72
N VAL A 257 -27.72 -3.53 -3.14
CA VAL A 257 -27.19 -3.27 -4.49
C VAL A 257 -27.60 -4.40 -5.42
N SER A 258 -27.61 -4.13 -6.73
CA SER A 258 -27.88 -5.13 -7.76
C SER A 258 -26.69 -6.06 -7.94
N GLY A 259 -26.91 -7.36 -7.88
CA GLY A 259 -26.00 -8.36 -8.38
C GLY A 259 -26.20 -8.65 -9.88
N ASN A 260 -25.32 -9.47 -10.44
CA ASN A 260 -25.46 -9.90 -11.84
C ASN A 260 -26.62 -10.90 -12.02
N HIS A 261 -26.98 -11.65 -10.98
CA HIS A 261 -28.11 -12.59 -11.00
C HIS A 261 -29.46 -11.87 -11.05
N GLU A 262 -29.70 -10.82 -10.23
CA GLU A 262 -30.88 -9.97 -10.35
C GLU A 262 -30.98 -9.35 -11.74
N ASN A 263 -29.87 -8.79 -12.26
CA ASN A 263 -29.89 -8.16 -13.59
C ASN A 263 -30.24 -9.16 -14.70
N LYS A 264 -29.78 -10.40 -14.59
CA LYS A 264 -30.08 -11.49 -15.55
C LYS A 264 -31.55 -11.95 -15.43
N LEU A 265 -32.05 -12.14 -14.21
CA LEU A 265 -33.43 -12.56 -13.95
C LEU A 265 -34.43 -11.51 -14.42
N VAL A 266 -34.21 -10.21 -14.13
CA VAL A 266 -35.05 -9.12 -14.66
C VAL A 266 -35.12 -9.12 -16.17
N ARG A 267 -34.00 -9.34 -16.87
CA ARG A 267 -34.00 -9.44 -18.34
C ARG A 267 -34.83 -10.62 -18.85
N ALA A 268 -34.76 -11.76 -18.15
CA ALA A 268 -35.58 -12.94 -18.47
C ALA A 268 -37.08 -12.66 -18.29
N LEU A 269 -37.46 -12.08 -17.11
CA LEU A 269 -38.82 -11.70 -16.76
C LEU A 269 -39.40 -10.64 -17.74
N ASN A 270 -38.56 -9.76 -18.27
CA ASN A 270 -38.91 -8.77 -19.31
C ASN A 270 -38.95 -9.37 -20.74
N GLY A 271 -38.89 -10.71 -20.90
CA GLY A 271 -38.96 -11.39 -22.18
C GLY A 271 -37.73 -11.21 -23.07
N ARG A 272 -36.59 -10.73 -22.56
CA ARG A 272 -35.34 -10.63 -23.34
C ARG A 272 -34.68 -12.01 -23.45
N LYS A 273 -34.09 -12.30 -24.60
CA LYS A 273 -33.32 -13.54 -24.76
C LYS A 273 -32.11 -13.55 -23.84
N VAL A 274 -32.06 -14.50 -22.91
CA VAL A 274 -30.92 -14.74 -22.00
C VAL A 274 -30.56 -16.22 -22.02
N THR A 275 -29.28 -16.55 -21.78
CA THR A 275 -28.86 -17.94 -21.58
C THR A 275 -29.31 -18.40 -20.20
N VAL A 276 -30.17 -19.42 -20.14
CA VAL A 276 -30.64 -20.03 -18.90
C VAL A 276 -29.51 -20.93 -18.39
N SER A 277 -28.83 -20.49 -17.35
CA SER A 277 -27.69 -21.19 -16.73
C SER A 277 -27.41 -20.60 -15.36
N HIS A 278 -26.62 -21.31 -14.55
CA HIS A 278 -26.17 -20.89 -13.22
C HIS A 278 -27.32 -20.72 -12.21
N GLY A 279 -28.33 -21.57 -12.28
CA GLY A 279 -29.45 -21.62 -11.34
C GLY A 279 -30.61 -20.67 -11.64
N LEU A 280 -30.57 -19.93 -12.77
CA LEU A 280 -31.68 -19.04 -13.20
C LEU A 280 -32.99 -19.78 -13.39
N GLU A 281 -32.93 -21.02 -13.87
CA GLU A 281 -34.07 -21.89 -14.06
C GLU A 281 -34.86 -22.07 -12.76
N ARG A 282 -34.18 -22.27 -11.63
CA ARG A 282 -34.83 -22.43 -10.31
C ARG A 282 -35.61 -21.19 -9.90
N SER A 283 -35.00 -20.00 -10.03
CA SER A 283 -35.70 -18.75 -9.70
C SER A 283 -36.93 -18.52 -10.58
N LEU A 284 -36.85 -18.84 -11.87
CA LEU A 284 -37.99 -18.71 -12.76
C LEU A 284 -39.12 -19.65 -12.37
N GLU A 285 -38.83 -20.93 -12.07
CA GLU A 285 -39.82 -21.91 -11.57
C GLU A 285 -40.44 -21.49 -10.26
N GLN A 286 -39.63 -21.07 -9.28
CA GLN A 286 -40.08 -20.64 -7.96
C GLN A 286 -40.98 -19.39 -8.06
N LEU A 287 -40.59 -18.41 -8.86
CA LEU A 287 -41.38 -17.20 -9.07
C LEU A 287 -42.68 -17.50 -9.86
N ALA A 288 -42.66 -18.46 -10.79
CA ALA A 288 -43.85 -18.84 -11.51
C ALA A 288 -44.94 -19.44 -10.61
N ALA A 289 -44.57 -20.02 -9.46
CA ALA A 289 -45.49 -20.56 -8.45
C ALA A 289 -46.07 -19.45 -7.51
N GLU A 290 -45.50 -18.22 -7.55
CA GLU A 290 -45.99 -17.10 -6.72
C GLU A 290 -47.11 -16.31 -7.41
N PRO A 291 -47.94 -15.61 -6.63
CA PRO A 291 -48.97 -14.72 -7.19
C PRO A 291 -48.40 -13.66 -8.12
N GLU A 292 -49.14 -13.25 -9.16
CA GLU A 292 -48.72 -12.26 -10.16
C GLU A 292 -48.31 -10.94 -9.52
N GLU A 293 -49.04 -10.46 -8.54
CA GLU A 293 -48.74 -9.22 -7.82
C GLU A 293 -47.37 -9.26 -7.15
N PHE A 294 -47.02 -10.38 -6.53
CA PHE A 294 -45.67 -10.55 -5.96
C PHE A 294 -44.61 -10.63 -7.03
N ARG A 295 -44.83 -11.33 -8.14
CA ARG A 295 -43.89 -11.43 -9.27
C ARG A 295 -43.55 -10.06 -9.84
N GLU A 296 -44.58 -9.24 -10.10
CA GLU A 296 -44.38 -7.87 -10.58
C GLU A 296 -43.69 -6.97 -9.57
N ALA A 297 -44.05 -7.06 -8.30
CA ALA A 297 -43.37 -6.33 -7.22
C ALA A 297 -41.89 -6.73 -7.10
N ALA A 298 -41.58 -8.02 -7.17
CA ALA A 298 -40.20 -8.54 -7.12
C ALA A 298 -39.40 -8.11 -8.36
N ARG A 299 -40.01 -8.18 -9.56
CA ARG A 299 -39.40 -7.69 -10.78
C ARG A 299 -39.07 -6.20 -10.73
N ALA A 300 -40.04 -5.38 -10.28
CA ALA A 300 -39.87 -3.93 -10.15
C ALA A 300 -38.83 -3.57 -9.09
N PHE A 301 -38.81 -4.29 -7.97
CA PHE A 301 -37.78 -4.13 -6.95
C PHE A 301 -36.38 -4.39 -7.50
N MET A 302 -36.14 -5.54 -8.13
CA MET A 302 -34.83 -5.91 -8.70
C MET A 302 -34.39 -4.96 -9.83
N ASP A 303 -35.34 -4.51 -10.69
CA ASP A 303 -35.03 -3.54 -11.77
C ASP A 303 -34.68 -2.16 -11.22
N GLY A 304 -35.19 -1.80 -10.04
CA GLY A 304 -34.90 -0.54 -9.33
C GLY A 304 -33.57 -0.54 -8.54
N LEU A 305 -32.92 -1.69 -8.39
CA LEU A 305 -31.65 -1.77 -7.64
C LEU A 305 -30.54 -1.01 -8.33
N ILE A 306 -29.75 -0.28 -7.53
CA ILE A 306 -28.59 0.49 -8.01
C ILE A 306 -27.31 -0.35 -7.99
N SER A 307 -26.27 0.10 -8.71
CA SER A 307 -25.04 -0.69 -8.87
C SER A 307 -24.12 -0.69 -7.66
N HIS A 308 -24.15 0.40 -6.86
CA HIS A 308 -23.28 0.55 -5.69
C HIS A 308 -23.78 1.68 -4.78
N TYR A 309 -23.35 1.67 -3.53
CA TYR A 309 -23.54 2.77 -2.58
C TYR A 309 -22.21 3.35 -2.13
N GLN A 310 -22.19 4.68 -1.97
CA GLN A 310 -21.21 5.39 -1.14
C GLN A 310 -21.88 5.81 0.16
N LEU A 311 -21.34 5.34 1.28
CA LEU A 311 -21.87 5.51 2.63
C LEU A 311 -20.83 6.20 3.54
N ASP A 312 -21.27 6.61 4.72
CA ASP A 312 -20.42 7.10 5.80
C ASP A 312 -19.42 8.19 5.37
N GLY A 313 -19.93 9.31 4.87
CA GLY A 313 -19.07 10.41 4.40
C GLY A 313 -18.14 10.01 3.23
N GLY A 314 -18.37 8.87 2.59
CA GLY A 314 -17.53 8.30 1.54
C GLY A 314 -16.43 7.37 2.05
N ARG A 315 -16.46 6.97 3.33
CA ARG A 315 -15.52 6.03 3.94
C ARG A 315 -15.85 4.56 3.63
N LEU A 316 -17.10 4.28 3.28
CA LEU A 316 -17.58 2.94 2.93
C LEU A 316 -18.19 2.93 1.53
N VAL A 317 -17.80 1.95 0.72
CA VAL A 317 -18.37 1.66 -0.61
C VAL A 317 -18.85 0.22 -0.62
N VAL A 318 -20.08 0.00 -1.11
CA VAL A 318 -20.66 -1.33 -1.27
C VAL A 318 -21.03 -1.53 -2.73
N ALA A 319 -20.51 -2.59 -3.37
CA ALA A 319 -20.82 -2.94 -4.75
C ALA A 319 -20.69 -4.46 -4.92
N HIS A 320 -21.50 -5.06 -5.78
CA HIS A 320 -21.57 -6.53 -5.88
C HIS A 320 -20.22 -7.16 -6.28
N ALA A 321 -19.60 -6.76 -7.40
CA ALA A 321 -18.28 -7.28 -7.81
C ALA A 321 -17.12 -6.37 -7.40
N GLY A 322 -17.38 -5.41 -6.50
CA GLY A 322 -16.40 -4.42 -6.06
C GLY A 322 -16.37 -3.14 -6.88
N LEU A 323 -15.50 -2.19 -6.52
CA LEU A 323 -15.40 -0.89 -7.20
C LEU A 323 -13.98 -0.31 -7.09
N LYS A 324 -13.35 -0.02 -8.24
CA LYS A 324 -12.05 0.68 -8.29
C LYS A 324 -12.18 2.12 -7.76
N GLU A 325 -11.16 2.65 -7.09
CA GLU A 325 -11.15 4.02 -6.57
C GLU A 325 -11.51 5.07 -7.63
N ALA A 326 -11.03 4.90 -8.86
CA ALA A 326 -11.33 5.80 -9.97
C ALA A 326 -12.82 5.89 -10.32
N TYR A 327 -13.64 4.92 -9.90
CA TYR A 327 -15.07 4.85 -10.17
C TYR A 327 -15.95 5.38 -9.03
N HIS A 328 -15.37 5.68 -7.87
CA HIS A 328 -16.11 6.20 -6.74
C HIS A 328 -16.80 7.52 -7.08
N GLY A 329 -18.09 7.63 -6.79
CA GLY A 329 -18.93 8.80 -7.09
C GLY A 329 -19.28 8.99 -8.57
N ARG A 330 -18.97 8.03 -9.44
CA ARG A 330 -19.27 8.06 -10.87
C ARG A 330 -20.43 7.14 -11.22
N ALA A 331 -21.16 7.46 -12.31
CA ALA A 331 -22.40 6.78 -12.69
C ALA A 331 -22.49 6.59 -14.20
N SER A 332 -21.49 5.92 -14.79
CA SER A 332 -21.52 5.53 -16.20
C SER A 332 -21.95 4.06 -16.38
N GLY A 333 -22.31 3.69 -17.63
CA GLY A 333 -22.53 2.28 -17.96
C GLY A 333 -21.33 1.39 -17.70
N ARG A 334 -20.10 1.91 -17.88
CA ARG A 334 -18.85 1.22 -17.58
C ARG A 334 -18.69 0.98 -16.08
N VAL A 335 -18.96 1.99 -15.24
CA VAL A 335 -18.95 1.87 -13.77
C VAL A 335 -19.98 0.84 -13.32
N ARG A 336 -21.23 0.90 -13.85
CA ARG A 336 -22.26 -0.11 -13.55
C ARG A 336 -21.80 -1.52 -13.95
N SER A 337 -21.24 -1.68 -15.14
CA SER A 337 -20.74 -2.98 -15.61
C SER A 337 -19.67 -3.54 -14.69
N PHE A 338 -18.70 -2.71 -14.28
CA PHE A 338 -17.68 -3.13 -13.34
C PHE A 338 -18.26 -3.51 -11.97
N ALA A 339 -19.18 -2.72 -11.43
CA ALA A 339 -19.78 -2.98 -10.12
C ALA A 339 -20.58 -4.29 -10.08
N LEU A 340 -21.14 -4.75 -11.21
CA LEU A 340 -21.92 -5.98 -11.30
C LEU A 340 -21.09 -7.21 -11.70
N TYR A 341 -20.05 -7.04 -12.51
CA TYR A 341 -19.35 -8.17 -13.17
C TYR A 341 -17.85 -8.19 -12.91
N GLY A 342 -17.25 -7.11 -12.35
CA GLY A 342 -15.82 -6.91 -12.31
C GLY A 342 -15.21 -6.71 -13.70
N ASP A 343 -13.88 -6.82 -13.77
CA ASP A 343 -13.12 -6.88 -15.02
C ASP A 343 -12.63 -8.30 -15.29
N THR A 344 -12.57 -8.69 -16.55
CA THR A 344 -12.06 -9.99 -16.98
C THR A 344 -10.88 -9.80 -17.94
N THR A 345 -9.95 -10.76 -17.94
CA THR A 345 -8.80 -10.75 -18.86
C THR A 345 -9.20 -11.09 -20.30
N GLY A 346 -10.41 -11.62 -20.52
CA GLY A 346 -10.87 -12.19 -21.78
C GLY A 346 -10.52 -13.67 -21.93
N GLU A 347 -9.78 -14.25 -20.99
CA GLU A 347 -9.44 -15.67 -20.94
C GLU A 347 -10.46 -16.45 -20.10
N THR A 348 -10.48 -17.77 -20.29
CA THR A 348 -11.24 -18.70 -19.44
C THR A 348 -10.28 -19.65 -18.72
N ASP A 349 -10.62 -19.99 -17.46
CA ASP A 349 -9.87 -20.98 -16.70
C ASP A 349 -10.17 -22.43 -17.14
N ASP A 350 -9.50 -23.39 -16.52
CA ASP A 350 -9.68 -24.83 -16.82
C ASP A 350 -11.11 -25.35 -16.58
N TYR A 351 -11.94 -24.60 -15.87
CA TYR A 351 -13.35 -24.87 -15.63
C TYR A 351 -14.29 -24.15 -16.60
N GLY A 352 -13.74 -23.40 -17.57
CA GLY A 352 -14.51 -22.59 -18.50
C GLY A 352 -15.10 -21.30 -17.92
N LEU A 353 -14.64 -20.87 -16.75
CA LEU A 353 -15.06 -19.63 -16.11
C LEU A 353 -14.16 -18.47 -16.55
N PRO A 354 -14.68 -17.24 -16.70
CA PRO A 354 -13.87 -16.09 -17.06
C PRO A 354 -12.80 -15.79 -15.98
N VAL A 355 -11.55 -15.65 -16.41
CA VAL A 355 -10.45 -15.20 -15.55
C VAL A 355 -10.65 -13.71 -15.24
N ARG A 356 -10.65 -13.37 -13.95
CA ARG A 356 -10.92 -12.02 -13.45
C ARG A 356 -9.65 -11.30 -13.09
N TYR A 357 -9.60 -10.00 -13.35
CA TYR A 357 -8.54 -9.15 -12.82
C TYR A 357 -8.67 -9.03 -11.30
N PRO A 358 -7.59 -9.27 -10.54
CA PRO A 358 -7.59 -9.18 -9.08
C PRO A 358 -7.51 -7.71 -8.62
N TRP A 359 -8.50 -6.90 -9.00
CA TRP A 359 -8.53 -5.44 -8.76
C TRP A 359 -8.32 -5.05 -7.31
N ALA A 360 -8.74 -5.89 -6.36
CA ALA A 360 -8.58 -5.67 -4.92
C ALA A 360 -7.10 -5.62 -4.50
N LYS A 361 -6.23 -6.38 -5.18
CA LYS A 361 -4.76 -6.35 -4.95
C LYS A 361 -4.16 -4.98 -5.32
N ASP A 362 -4.75 -4.28 -6.29
CA ASP A 362 -4.30 -2.96 -6.76
C ASP A 362 -5.01 -1.79 -6.06
N TYR A 363 -6.05 -2.07 -5.27
CA TYR A 363 -6.83 -1.03 -4.60
C TYR A 363 -5.97 -0.30 -3.56
N ARG A 364 -5.99 1.06 -3.62
CA ARG A 364 -5.24 1.94 -2.70
C ARG A 364 -6.10 3.06 -2.15
N GLY A 365 -7.42 2.98 -2.37
CA GLY A 365 -8.38 4.00 -1.92
C GLY A 365 -8.49 4.07 -0.40
N ARG A 366 -8.93 5.23 0.08
CA ARG A 366 -9.18 5.45 1.51
C ARG A 366 -10.49 4.83 1.98
N ALA A 367 -11.46 4.71 1.09
CA ALA A 367 -12.74 4.08 1.40
C ALA A 367 -12.56 2.57 1.55
N MET A 368 -13.25 1.98 2.52
CA MET A 368 -13.42 0.54 2.59
C MET A 368 -14.35 0.09 1.47
N VAL A 369 -14.01 -0.97 0.73
CA VAL A 369 -14.89 -1.56 -0.29
C VAL A 369 -15.32 -2.95 0.13
N VAL A 370 -16.63 -3.14 0.27
CA VAL A 370 -17.24 -4.43 0.62
C VAL A 370 -17.97 -4.98 -0.61
N TYR A 371 -17.73 -6.25 -0.95
CA TYR A 371 -18.23 -6.87 -2.17
C TYR A 371 -18.43 -8.39 -2.01
N GLY A 372 -19.02 -9.04 -3.03
CA GLY A 372 -19.26 -10.49 -3.12
C GLY A 372 -18.83 -11.04 -4.48
N HIS A 373 -19.76 -11.77 -5.16
CA HIS A 373 -19.68 -12.19 -6.56
C HIS A 373 -18.72 -13.34 -6.89
N THR A 374 -17.59 -13.44 -6.23
CA THR A 374 -16.61 -14.48 -6.48
C THR A 374 -16.45 -15.31 -5.20
N PRO A 375 -16.98 -16.54 -5.19
CA PRO A 375 -16.95 -17.36 -3.99
C PRO A 375 -15.53 -17.66 -3.51
N ILE A 376 -15.28 -17.40 -2.23
CA ILE A 376 -14.02 -17.67 -1.55
C ILE A 376 -14.31 -18.53 -0.30
N PRO A 377 -13.38 -19.36 0.16
CA PRO A 377 -13.61 -20.20 1.35
C PRO A 377 -13.80 -19.38 2.63
N ASP A 378 -12.98 -18.36 2.81
CA ASP A 378 -12.98 -17.48 3.98
C ASP A 378 -12.78 -16.02 3.56
N SER A 379 -13.49 -15.09 4.25
CA SER A 379 -13.36 -13.66 4.00
C SER A 379 -12.06 -13.12 4.56
N GLU A 380 -11.21 -12.61 3.69
CA GLU A 380 -9.92 -12.02 4.05
C GLU A 380 -9.84 -10.56 3.58
N TRP A 381 -9.14 -9.74 4.38
CA TRP A 381 -8.86 -8.37 4.00
C TRP A 381 -7.76 -8.30 2.93
N VAL A 382 -8.09 -7.75 1.77
CA VAL A 382 -7.12 -7.46 0.71
C VAL A 382 -7.02 -5.94 0.57
N ASN A 383 -5.95 -5.34 1.05
CA ASN A 383 -5.86 -3.90 1.22
C ASN A 383 -7.03 -3.36 2.08
N ASN A 384 -7.75 -2.33 1.62
CA ASN A 384 -8.95 -1.84 2.31
C ASN A 384 -10.23 -2.37 1.64
N THR A 385 -10.23 -3.64 1.22
CA THR A 385 -11.36 -4.31 0.59
C THR A 385 -11.61 -5.68 1.21
N ILE A 386 -12.84 -6.16 1.18
CA ILE A 386 -13.20 -7.47 1.67
C ILE A 386 -14.33 -8.08 0.82
N CYS A 387 -14.17 -9.36 0.45
CA CYS A 387 -15.21 -10.15 -0.19
C CYS A 387 -16.00 -10.90 0.89
N LEU A 388 -17.34 -10.84 0.81
CA LEU A 388 -18.25 -11.54 1.75
C LEU A 388 -18.94 -12.75 1.12
N ASP A 389 -18.72 -13.03 -0.19
CA ASP A 389 -19.23 -14.26 -0.81
C ASP A 389 -18.38 -15.45 -0.36
N THR A 390 -18.82 -16.09 0.71
CA THR A 390 -18.19 -17.31 1.24
C THR A 390 -18.92 -18.58 0.79
N GLY A 391 -19.62 -18.50 -0.34
CA GLY A 391 -20.16 -19.63 -1.06
C GLY A 391 -21.27 -20.38 -0.32
N CYS A 392 -22.17 -19.67 0.36
CA CYS A 392 -23.27 -20.30 1.14
C CYS A 392 -24.03 -21.35 0.31
N VAL A 393 -24.46 -20.99 -0.90
CA VAL A 393 -25.24 -21.89 -1.78
C VAL A 393 -24.46 -23.14 -2.21
N PHE A 394 -23.13 -23.10 -2.13
CA PHE A 394 -22.20 -24.18 -2.45
C PHE A 394 -21.75 -25.02 -1.24
N GLY A 395 -22.39 -24.83 -0.08
CA GLY A 395 -22.04 -25.56 1.15
C GLY A 395 -21.00 -24.86 2.03
N GLY A 396 -20.62 -23.63 1.71
CA GLY A 396 -19.75 -22.78 2.53
C GLY A 396 -20.50 -22.11 3.69
N ARG A 397 -20.39 -20.78 3.81
CA ARG A 397 -21.04 -19.99 4.87
C ARG A 397 -21.77 -18.80 4.26
N LEU A 398 -22.78 -18.27 4.99
CA LEU A 398 -23.31 -16.93 4.75
C LEU A 398 -22.65 -15.99 5.74
N THR A 399 -21.90 -15.00 5.22
CA THR A 399 -21.04 -14.14 6.02
C THR A 399 -21.54 -12.69 5.98
N ALA A 400 -21.52 -12.02 7.13
CA ALA A 400 -21.75 -10.59 7.25
C ALA A 400 -20.58 -9.89 7.91
N LEU A 401 -20.38 -8.61 7.57
CA LEU A 401 -19.43 -7.71 8.20
C LEU A 401 -20.18 -6.64 9.00
N ARG A 402 -19.90 -6.51 10.28
CA ARG A 402 -20.33 -5.38 11.11
C ARG A 402 -19.45 -4.17 10.85
N TYR A 403 -20.07 -3.03 10.57
CA TYR A 403 -19.40 -1.77 10.36
C TYR A 403 -19.90 -0.73 11.38
N PRO A 404 -19.04 0.04 12.05
CA PRO A 404 -17.60 0.21 11.81
C PRO A 404 -16.69 -0.79 12.53
N GLU A 405 -17.23 -1.74 13.30
CA GLU A 405 -16.51 -2.64 14.22
C GLU A 405 -15.51 -3.55 13.47
N ARG A 406 -15.74 -3.84 12.19
CA ARG A 406 -14.99 -4.78 11.35
C ARG A 406 -15.05 -6.23 11.84
N GLU A 407 -16.10 -6.57 12.56
CA GLU A 407 -16.37 -7.93 13.03
C GLU A 407 -17.03 -8.74 11.92
N LEU A 408 -16.55 -9.97 11.70
CA LEU A 408 -17.17 -10.92 10.79
C LEU A 408 -18.06 -11.87 11.58
N VAL A 409 -19.30 -12.04 11.14
CA VAL A 409 -20.26 -13.01 11.68
C VAL A 409 -20.68 -13.92 10.52
N ALA A 410 -20.67 -15.22 10.72
CA ALA A 410 -20.99 -16.18 9.66
C ALA A 410 -21.75 -17.38 10.20
N VAL A 411 -22.72 -17.84 9.45
CA VAL A 411 -23.44 -19.08 9.71
C VAL A 411 -23.12 -20.13 8.63
N PRO A 412 -22.96 -21.42 8.98
CA PRO A 412 -22.69 -22.46 8.02
C PRO A 412 -23.91 -22.69 7.11
N ALA A 413 -23.67 -23.05 5.86
CA ALA A 413 -24.73 -23.55 5.00
C ALA A 413 -25.30 -24.85 5.57
N ARG A 414 -26.61 -25.03 5.46
CA ARG A 414 -27.28 -26.25 5.95
C ARG A 414 -26.94 -27.47 5.12
N GLN A 415 -26.65 -27.26 3.84
CA GLN A 415 -26.19 -28.30 2.88
C GLN A 415 -25.62 -27.65 1.62
N VAL A 416 -25.07 -28.43 0.70
CA VAL A 416 -24.79 -28.00 -0.66
C VAL A 416 -26.09 -27.88 -1.42
N TRP A 417 -26.54 -26.66 -1.71
CA TRP A 417 -27.78 -26.39 -2.44
C TRP A 417 -27.59 -26.46 -3.94
N TYR A 418 -26.39 -26.10 -4.41
CA TYR A 418 -26.00 -26.09 -5.81
C TYR A 418 -24.55 -26.51 -5.95
N GLU A 419 -24.27 -27.49 -6.83
CA GLU A 419 -22.88 -27.93 -7.05
C GLU A 419 -22.07 -26.84 -7.76
N PRO A 420 -20.94 -26.41 -7.19
CA PRO A 420 -20.13 -25.39 -7.83
C PRO A 420 -19.41 -25.97 -9.06
N VAL A 421 -19.34 -25.17 -10.15
CA VAL A 421 -18.54 -25.54 -11.33
C VAL A 421 -17.06 -25.68 -10.97
N ARG A 422 -16.56 -24.81 -10.11
CA ARG A 422 -15.23 -24.90 -9.49
C ARG A 422 -15.41 -25.24 -8.01
N PRO A 423 -14.80 -26.32 -7.51
CA PRO A 423 -14.88 -26.65 -6.09
C PRO A 423 -14.51 -25.43 -5.24
N LEU A 424 -15.32 -25.14 -4.20
CA LEU A 424 -14.89 -24.28 -3.11
C LEU A 424 -13.75 -25.01 -2.43
N GLN A 425 -12.55 -24.83 -2.94
CA GLN A 425 -11.38 -25.26 -2.22
C GLN A 425 -11.35 -24.41 -0.95
N ALA A 426 -11.45 -25.04 0.22
CA ALA A 426 -10.76 -24.53 1.40
C ALA A 426 -9.40 -24.12 0.86
N GLY A 427 -9.11 -22.81 0.87
CA GLY A 427 -7.93 -22.30 0.19
C GLY A 427 -6.83 -23.26 0.53
N THR A 428 -6.16 -23.83 -0.47
CA THR A 428 -4.96 -24.64 -0.23
C THR A 428 -4.19 -23.77 0.73
N LEU A 429 -4.08 -24.23 1.98
CA LEU A 429 -3.32 -23.55 3.03
C LEU A 429 -2.05 -23.18 2.31
N ARG A 430 -1.89 -21.90 2.00
CA ARG A 430 -0.79 -21.39 1.20
C ARG A 430 0.45 -21.95 1.86
N ASP A 431 1.21 -22.78 1.16
CA ASP A 431 2.43 -23.36 1.74
C ASP A 431 3.31 -22.18 2.15
N PRO A 432 3.57 -21.98 3.45
CA PRO A 432 4.41 -20.88 3.91
C PRO A 432 5.84 -20.94 3.34
N GLY A 433 6.24 -22.11 2.84
CA GLY A 433 7.52 -22.33 2.16
C GLY A 433 7.53 -21.86 0.70
N VAL A 434 6.36 -21.59 0.11
CA VAL A 434 6.22 -21.15 -1.30
C VAL A 434 5.90 -19.67 -1.35
N LEU A 435 6.80 -18.90 -1.94
CA LEU A 435 6.58 -17.48 -2.23
C LEU A 435 5.68 -17.36 -3.47
N ASP A 436 4.47 -16.80 -3.29
CA ASP A 436 3.60 -16.51 -4.42
C ASP A 436 4.12 -15.25 -5.15
N ILE A 437 4.48 -15.41 -6.41
CA ILE A 437 5.00 -14.33 -7.26
C ILE A 437 4.02 -13.15 -7.32
N GLY A 438 2.71 -13.42 -7.28
CA GLY A 438 1.68 -12.39 -7.25
C GLY A 438 1.73 -11.47 -6.03
N ASP A 439 2.37 -11.88 -4.92
CA ASP A 439 2.53 -11.05 -3.71
C ASP A 439 3.73 -10.11 -3.77
N VAL A 440 4.67 -10.37 -4.66
CA VAL A 440 5.95 -9.66 -4.72
C VAL A 440 6.17 -8.92 -6.04
N GLN A 441 5.36 -9.18 -7.05
CA GLN A 441 5.47 -8.57 -8.37
C GLN A 441 4.86 -7.16 -8.42
N GLY A 442 5.44 -6.28 -9.26
CA GLY A 442 4.95 -4.92 -9.52
C GLY A 442 5.27 -3.91 -8.41
N THR A 443 4.74 -2.69 -8.57
CA THR A 443 4.87 -1.64 -7.54
C THR A 443 3.89 -1.89 -6.39
N ARG A 444 4.41 -1.95 -5.15
CA ARG A 444 3.64 -2.28 -3.95
C ARG A 444 3.75 -1.23 -2.86
N TYR A 445 2.79 -1.28 -1.93
CA TYR A 445 2.77 -0.44 -0.74
C TYR A 445 2.49 -1.33 0.47
N VAL A 446 3.43 -1.42 1.39
CA VAL A 446 3.27 -2.15 2.65
C VAL A 446 2.89 -1.15 3.74
N GLU A 447 1.76 -1.39 4.39
CA GLU A 447 1.34 -0.61 5.56
C GLU A 447 2.09 -1.09 6.80
N THR A 448 2.51 -0.15 7.64
CA THR A 448 3.21 -0.45 8.89
C THR A 448 2.51 0.20 10.08
N ARG A 449 2.48 -0.49 11.23
CA ARG A 449 1.92 0.01 12.51
C ARG A 449 2.62 1.27 13.01
N ALA A 450 3.89 1.45 12.67
CA ALA A 450 4.66 2.65 12.99
C ALA A 450 4.23 3.92 12.24
N GLY A 451 3.20 3.83 11.41
CA GLY A 451 2.54 4.97 10.78
C GLY A 451 3.07 5.33 9.41
N GLY A 452 2.81 4.54 8.41
CA GLY A 452 3.05 4.92 7.02
C GLY A 452 3.01 3.77 6.04
N LYS A 453 2.77 4.12 4.77
CA LYS A 453 2.86 3.18 3.65
C LYS A 453 4.27 3.26 3.07
N VAL A 454 4.98 2.15 3.05
CA VAL A 454 6.29 2.05 2.41
C VAL A 454 6.11 1.59 0.97
N LYS A 455 6.53 2.42 0.02
CA LYS A 455 6.48 2.10 -1.42
C LYS A 455 7.67 1.24 -1.82
N ILE A 456 7.39 0.11 -2.46
CA ILE A 456 8.36 -0.76 -3.13
C ILE A 456 8.16 -0.60 -4.63
N ARG A 457 9.22 -0.25 -5.34
CA ARG A 457 9.19 -0.09 -6.80
C ARG A 457 9.35 -1.45 -7.48
N GLU A 458 8.77 -1.60 -8.64
CA GLU A 458 8.82 -2.83 -9.44
C GLU A 458 10.26 -3.28 -9.73
N GLU A 459 11.15 -2.35 -10.08
CA GLU A 459 12.55 -2.62 -10.38
C GLU A 459 13.32 -3.19 -9.16
N ASN A 460 12.98 -2.73 -7.96
CA ASN A 460 13.53 -3.24 -6.70
C ASN A 460 12.92 -4.58 -6.32
N ALA A 461 11.63 -4.78 -6.60
CA ALA A 461 10.93 -6.04 -6.35
C ALA A 461 11.52 -7.18 -7.21
N ALA A 462 11.81 -6.93 -8.49
CA ALA A 462 12.44 -7.91 -9.37
C ALA A 462 13.81 -8.37 -8.85
N ALA A 463 14.68 -7.44 -8.41
CA ALA A 463 15.98 -7.75 -7.82
C ALA A 463 15.86 -8.57 -6.52
N ALA A 464 14.90 -8.21 -5.66
CA ALA A 464 14.66 -8.93 -4.41
C ALA A 464 14.15 -10.36 -4.66
N LEU A 465 13.30 -10.54 -5.67
CA LEU A 465 12.79 -11.86 -6.03
C LEU A 465 13.91 -12.80 -6.46
N GLU A 466 14.87 -12.32 -7.25
CA GLU A 466 16.03 -13.11 -7.63
C GLU A 466 16.87 -13.54 -6.40
N ILE A 467 17.12 -12.60 -5.47
CA ILE A 467 17.87 -12.92 -4.25
C ILE A 467 17.13 -13.95 -3.40
N MET A 468 15.82 -13.76 -3.21
CA MET A 468 15.00 -14.61 -2.35
C MET A 468 14.83 -16.03 -2.93
N SER A 469 14.69 -16.14 -4.25
CA SER A 469 14.50 -17.44 -4.93
C SER A 469 15.80 -18.26 -5.08
N ARG A 470 16.99 -17.60 -5.15
CA ARG A 470 18.25 -18.29 -5.46
C ARG A 470 19.22 -18.39 -4.29
N PHE A 471 19.21 -17.41 -3.39
CA PHE A 471 20.28 -17.23 -2.42
C PHE A 471 19.82 -17.18 -0.96
N ALA A 472 18.54 -16.96 -0.71
CA ALA A 472 18.00 -16.90 0.65
C ALA A 472 17.87 -18.30 1.27
N VAL A 473 17.81 -18.34 2.60
CA VAL A 473 17.35 -19.51 3.35
C VAL A 473 15.92 -19.85 2.97
N ASP A 474 15.47 -21.06 3.32
CA ASP A 474 14.07 -21.42 3.17
C ASP A 474 13.16 -20.32 3.74
N PRO A 475 12.19 -19.81 2.96
CA PRO A 475 11.30 -18.71 3.38
C PRO A 475 10.65 -18.96 4.74
N ARG A 476 10.40 -20.20 5.13
CA ARG A 476 9.84 -20.56 6.44
C ARG A 476 10.68 -20.03 7.61
N TRP A 477 11.98 -19.91 7.45
CA TRP A 477 12.91 -19.34 8.44
C TRP A 477 13.22 -17.87 8.22
N LEU A 478 12.85 -17.30 7.07
CA LEU A 478 13.14 -15.91 6.74
C LEU A 478 12.05 -14.95 7.28
N VAL A 479 12.02 -14.78 8.58
CA VAL A 479 10.95 -14.05 9.29
C VAL A 479 11.31 -12.61 9.65
N TYR A 480 12.57 -12.22 9.48
CA TYR A 480 13.04 -10.86 9.77
C TYR A 480 14.33 -10.56 9.00
N LEU A 481 14.48 -9.33 8.55
CA LEU A 481 15.73 -8.77 8.05
C LEU A 481 16.05 -7.48 8.78
N PRO A 482 17.29 -7.34 9.33
CA PRO A 482 17.66 -6.18 10.10
C PRO A 482 17.86 -4.94 9.21
N PRO A 483 17.49 -3.74 9.68
CA PRO A 483 17.66 -2.52 8.93
C PRO A 483 19.12 -2.13 8.75
N THR A 484 19.40 -1.34 7.73
CA THR A 484 20.67 -0.65 7.56
C THR A 484 20.86 0.33 8.70
N MET A 485 22.00 0.26 9.39
CA MET A 485 22.33 1.22 10.42
C MET A 485 23.10 2.41 9.84
N ALA A 486 22.58 3.61 10.03
CA ALA A 486 23.20 4.84 9.59
C ALA A 486 24.41 5.18 10.48
N PRO A 487 25.47 5.80 9.96
CA PRO A 487 26.52 6.38 10.80
C PRO A 487 26.00 7.65 11.51
N ALA A 488 26.62 8.00 12.62
CA ALA A 488 26.45 9.32 13.22
C ALA A 488 26.77 10.47 12.24
N ALA A 489 26.34 11.67 12.54
CA ALA A 489 26.75 12.87 11.81
C ALA A 489 28.29 12.96 11.79
N THR A 490 28.82 13.66 10.79
CA THR A 490 30.27 13.84 10.69
C THR A 490 30.76 14.84 11.73
N SER A 491 31.83 14.48 12.44
CA SER A 491 32.38 15.32 13.50
C SER A 491 33.28 16.44 12.96
N PRO A 492 33.18 17.67 13.48
CA PRO A 492 34.11 18.75 13.23
C PRO A 492 35.45 18.58 13.95
N LEU A 493 35.54 17.67 14.93
CA LEU A 493 36.76 17.47 15.74
C LEU A 493 37.91 17.03 14.85
N GLU A 494 39.10 17.62 15.12
CA GLU A 494 40.31 17.32 14.38
C GLU A 494 40.66 15.81 14.49
N GLY A 495 41.03 15.23 13.38
CA GLY A 495 41.40 13.82 13.30
C GLY A 495 40.25 12.80 13.34
N HIS A 496 39.00 13.23 13.53
CA HIS A 496 37.82 12.37 13.64
C HIS A 496 36.85 12.64 12.51
N LEU A 497 36.32 11.57 11.92
CA LEU A 497 35.18 11.62 10.98
C LEU A 497 33.86 11.32 11.70
N GLU A 498 33.87 10.41 12.65
CA GLU A 498 32.77 10.03 13.53
C GLU A 498 33.21 10.18 14.98
N HIS A 499 32.33 10.70 15.84
CA HIS A 499 32.60 10.89 17.27
C HIS A 499 31.29 10.70 18.06
N PRO A 500 31.34 10.19 19.31
CA PRO A 500 30.15 9.99 20.14
C PRO A 500 29.32 11.25 20.38
N ALA A 501 29.97 12.41 20.53
CA ALA A 501 29.29 13.68 20.79
C ALA A 501 28.18 13.97 19.75
N GLU A 502 28.40 13.64 18.47
CA GLU A 502 27.45 13.86 17.40
C GLU A 502 26.21 12.96 17.54
N ALA A 503 26.41 11.70 17.98
CA ALA A 503 25.32 10.77 18.22
C ALA A 503 24.48 11.18 19.43
N PHE A 504 25.12 11.59 20.52
CA PHE A 504 24.41 12.05 21.73
C PHE A 504 23.61 13.31 21.46
N GLU A 505 24.19 14.27 20.74
CA GLU A 505 23.51 15.50 20.36
C GLU A 505 22.31 15.24 19.46
N GLU A 506 22.44 14.34 18.47
CA GLU A 506 21.34 13.94 17.57
C GLU A 506 20.15 13.37 18.36
N PHE A 507 20.40 12.46 19.29
CA PHE A 507 19.33 11.87 20.11
C PHE A 507 18.75 12.87 21.11
N HIS A 508 19.59 13.73 21.69
CA HIS A 508 19.12 14.80 22.57
C HIS A 508 18.16 15.75 21.86
N GLN A 509 18.52 16.22 20.66
CA GLN A 509 17.67 17.06 19.83
C GLN A 509 16.39 16.36 19.37
N ALA A 510 16.43 15.04 19.20
CA ALA A 510 15.25 14.23 18.94
C ALA A 510 14.35 13.97 20.17
N GLY A 511 14.71 14.52 21.35
CA GLY A 511 13.96 14.37 22.59
C GLY A 511 14.15 13.02 23.30
N VAL A 512 15.18 12.24 22.94
CA VAL A 512 15.53 10.98 23.59
C VAL A 512 16.39 11.26 24.82
N ALA A 513 15.84 11.06 26.03
CA ALA A 513 16.53 11.39 27.28
C ALA A 513 17.67 10.41 27.57
N GLU A 514 17.50 9.13 27.24
CA GLU A 514 18.48 8.08 27.54
C GLU A 514 18.77 7.23 26.34
N VAL A 515 20.04 6.87 26.15
CA VAL A 515 20.49 5.96 25.08
C VAL A 515 21.35 4.84 25.69
N VAL A 516 21.38 3.71 25.01
CA VAL A 516 22.31 2.61 25.31
C VAL A 516 23.39 2.63 24.24
N CYS A 517 24.64 2.72 24.71
CA CYS A 517 25.83 2.54 23.88
C CYS A 517 26.29 1.10 24.02
N GLU A 518 26.23 0.32 22.98
CA GLU A 518 26.71 -1.05 22.95
C GLU A 518 28.00 -1.18 22.13
N GLU A 519 28.89 -2.08 22.55
CA GLU A 519 30.07 -2.42 21.78
C GLU A 519 29.69 -2.90 20.39
N LYS A 520 30.28 -2.27 19.38
CA LYS A 520 30.10 -2.72 18.01
C LYS A 520 31.13 -3.80 17.68
N HIS A 521 30.64 -5.01 17.57
CA HIS A 521 31.46 -6.16 17.21
C HIS A 521 31.89 -6.11 15.75
N MET A 522 33.07 -6.63 15.47
CA MET A 522 33.57 -6.82 14.10
C MET A 522 33.34 -8.25 13.65
N GLY A 523 32.15 -8.48 13.13
CA GLY A 523 31.71 -9.75 12.63
C GLY A 523 30.84 -9.61 11.40
N SER A 524 29.87 -10.52 11.25
CA SER A 524 28.82 -10.47 10.24
C SER A 524 27.47 -10.54 10.91
N ARG A 525 26.60 -9.55 10.62
CA ARG A 525 25.24 -9.52 11.17
C ARG A 525 24.53 -10.83 10.91
N ALA A 526 23.96 -11.41 11.96
CA ALA A 526 23.31 -12.69 11.92
C ALA A 526 21.99 -12.67 12.72
N ILE A 527 20.95 -13.20 12.11
CA ILE A 527 19.65 -13.43 12.74
C ILE A 527 19.54 -14.92 13.01
N ALA A 528 19.31 -15.27 14.28
CA ALA A 528 19.08 -16.65 14.69
C ALA A 528 17.60 -16.86 15.02
N VAL A 529 16.94 -17.70 14.22
CA VAL A 529 15.57 -18.17 14.48
C VAL A 529 15.67 -19.56 15.11
N LEU A 530 15.26 -19.72 16.35
CA LEU A 530 15.44 -20.94 17.12
C LEU A 530 14.09 -21.46 17.61
N ALA A 531 13.81 -22.75 17.42
CA ALA A 531 12.68 -23.44 18.02
C ALA A 531 13.16 -24.40 19.10
N ARG A 532 12.40 -24.51 20.18
CA ARG A 532 12.74 -25.38 21.33
C ARG A 532 12.74 -26.85 20.93
N THR A 533 11.77 -27.24 20.12
CA THR A 533 11.60 -28.63 19.62
C THR A 533 11.28 -28.65 18.13
N PRO A 534 11.42 -29.79 17.44
CA PRO A 534 10.96 -29.90 16.04
C PRO A 534 9.46 -29.65 15.87
N GLU A 535 8.64 -30.07 16.88
CA GLU A 535 7.20 -29.86 16.86
C GLU A 535 6.84 -28.36 16.92
N ALA A 536 7.57 -27.58 17.73
CA ALA A 536 7.41 -26.12 17.78
C ALA A 536 7.80 -25.48 16.43
N ALA A 537 8.85 -25.98 15.79
CA ALA A 537 9.25 -25.54 14.45
C ALA A 537 8.16 -25.85 13.40
N ALA A 538 7.60 -27.06 13.45
CA ALA A 538 6.51 -27.45 12.56
C ALA A 538 5.23 -26.63 12.80
N ALA A 539 4.86 -26.41 14.06
CA ALA A 539 3.65 -25.67 14.42
C ALA A 539 3.70 -24.20 14.01
N ARG A 540 4.84 -23.50 14.23
CA ARG A 540 4.93 -22.07 13.95
C ARG A 540 5.42 -21.75 12.55
N PHE A 541 6.41 -22.49 12.06
CA PHE A 541 7.10 -22.18 10.80
C PHE A 541 6.75 -23.17 9.67
N GLY A 542 5.95 -24.21 9.93
CA GLY A 542 5.58 -25.22 8.93
C GLY A 542 6.75 -26.12 8.51
N VAL A 543 7.82 -26.22 9.31
CA VAL A 543 9.02 -27.01 9.01
C VAL A 543 8.88 -28.42 9.56
N GLY A 544 8.74 -29.41 8.69
CA GLY A 544 8.51 -30.82 9.07
C GLY A 544 9.72 -31.74 8.90
N ASP A 545 10.89 -31.23 8.55
CA ASP A 545 12.12 -32.01 8.28
C ASP A 545 12.98 -32.28 9.52
N GLY A 546 12.51 -31.91 10.70
CA GLY A 546 13.22 -32.04 11.96
C GLY A 546 14.20 -30.90 12.29
N THR A 547 14.33 -29.91 11.40
CA THR A 547 15.16 -28.72 11.63
C THR A 547 14.57 -27.86 12.78
N ARG A 548 15.43 -27.37 13.67
CA ARG A 548 15.04 -26.65 14.90
C ARG A 548 15.45 -25.19 14.90
N GLY A 549 15.89 -24.66 13.77
CA GLY A 549 16.28 -23.26 13.62
C GLY A 549 17.16 -23.02 12.44
N MET A 550 17.43 -21.73 12.21
CA MET A 550 18.27 -21.26 11.12
C MET A 550 19.01 -20.00 11.55
N VAL A 551 20.24 -19.84 11.09
CA VAL A 551 21.00 -18.60 11.23
C VAL A 551 21.29 -18.04 9.86
N HIS A 552 20.83 -16.81 9.58
CA HIS A 552 21.02 -16.16 8.29
C HIS A 552 21.64 -14.77 8.41
N THR A 553 22.25 -14.33 7.34
CA THR A 553 22.86 -13.00 7.24
C THR A 553 21.81 -11.89 7.09
N ARG A 554 22.25 -10.61 7.13
CA ARG A 554 21.39 -9.43 6.90
C ARG A 554 20.59 -9.49 5.58
N THR A 555 21.08 -10.18 4.57
CA THR A 555 20.43 -10.31 3.26
C THR A 555 19.65 -11.62 3.10
N GLY A 556 19.42 -12.37 4.19
CA GLY A 556 18.64 -13.60 4.17
C GLY A 556 19.41 -14.83 3.65
N ARG A 557 20.71 -14.74 3.39
CA ARG A 557 21.50 -15.90 2.97
C ARG A 557 21.88 -16.76 4.17
N PRO A 558 22.00 -18.09 4.03
CA PRO A 558 22.48 -18.93 5.12
C PRO A 558 23.86 -18.47 5.59
N PHE A 559 24.09 -18.53 6.90
CA PHE A 559 25.39 -18.11 7.42
C PHE A 559 26.48 -19.10 7.01
N PHE A 560 26.25 -20.40 7.15
CA PHE A 560 27.09 -21.49 6.63
C PHE A 560 26.34 -22.24 5.53
N ASP A 561 27.04 -22.57 4.46
CA ASP A 561 26.52 -23.40 3.37
C ASP A 561 26.56 -24.89 3.73
N ASP A 562 27.37 -25.30 4.74
CA ASP A 562 27.43 -26.64 5.26
C ASP A 562 26.28 -26.87 6.28
N PRO A 563 25.37 -27.82 6.00
CA PRO A 563 24.23 -28.10 6.87
C PRO A 563 24.65 -28.60 8.27
N ALA A 564 25.76 -29.32 8.39
CA ALA A 564 26.23 -29.85 9.67
C ALA A 564 26.77 -28.72 10.57
N LEU A 565 27.50 -27.76 10.00
CA LEU A 565 27.94 -26.57 10.73
C LEU A 565 26.75 -25.69 11.14
N MET A 566 25.75 -25.56 10.26
CA MET A 566 24.53 -24.81 10.58
C MET A 566 23.75 -25.47 11.73
N ALA A 567 23.56 -26.78 11.69
CA ALA A 567 22.88 -27.54 12.74
C ALA A 567 23.63 -27.45 14.07
N GLY A 568 24.97 -27.60 14.05
CA GLY A 568 25.78 -27.45 15.25
C GLY A 568 25.72 -26.05 15.87
N LEU A 569 25.69 -24.97 15.05
CA LEU A 569 25.50 -23.60 15.52
C LEU A 569 24.13 -23.40 16.17
N VAL A 570 23.08 -23.85 15.49
CA VAL A 570 21.70 -23.78 16.01
C VAL A 570 21.58 -24.51 17.34
N ASP A 571 22.09 -25.74 17.43
CA ASP A 571 22.02 -26.54 18.65
C ASP A 571 22.82 -25.92 19.81
N GLY A 572 23.99 -25.34 19.55
CA GLY A 572 24.75 -24.62 20.56
C GLY A 572 24.03 -23.39 21.08
N LEU A 573 23.43 -22.59 20.19
CA LEU A 573 22.63 -21.43 20.60
C LEU A 573 21.37 -21.83 21.38
N ARG A 574 20.68 -22.90 20.97
CA ARG A 574 19.52 -23.45 21.70
C ARG A 574 19.90 -23.93 23.11
N ALA A 575 21.05 -24.60 23.23
CA ALA A 575 21.59 -25.03 24.53
C ALA A 575 21.87 -23.82 25.44
N ALA A 576 22.45 -22.74 24.90
CA ALA A 576 22.70 -21.51 25.65
C ALA A 576 21.38 -20.86 26.12
N VAL A 577 20.37 -20.77 25.27
CA VAL A 577 19.03 -20.27 25.61
C VAL A 577 18.38 -21.11 26.71
N SER A 578 18.50 -22.44 26.61
CA SER A 578 17.98 -23.37 27.63
C SER A 578 18.72 -23.22 28.97
N ALA A 579 20.04 -23.14 28.95
CA ALA A 579 20.85 -22.96 30.16
C ALA A 579 20.57 -21.63 30.88
N ALA A 580 20.24 -20.59 30.15
CA ALA A 580 19.81 -19.30 30.69
C ALA A 580 18.35 -19.27 31.19
N GLY A 581 17.57 -20.35 31.01
CA GLY A 581 16.16 -20.45 31.42
C GLY A 581 15.21 -19.56 30.62
N LEU A 582 15.60 -19.07 29.45
CA LEU A 582 14.82 -18.09 28.68
C LEU A 582 13.53 -18.68 28.09
N TRP A 583 13.47 -19.99 27.82
CA TRP A 583 12.24 -20.61 27.33
C TRP A 583 11.09 -20.51 28.34
N GLU A 584 11.40 -20.75 29.62
CA GLU A 584 10.44 -20.73 30.73
C GLU A 584 10.10 -19.28 31.13
N GLU A 585 11.10 -18.42 31.23
CA GLU A 585 10.92 -17.04 31.62
C GLU A 585 10.05 -16.27 30.60
N LEU A 586 10.32 -16.45 29.33
CA LEU A 586 9.60 -15.81 28.24
C LEU A 586 8.32 -16.56 27.84
N ARG A 587 8.10 -17.77 28.39
CA ARG A 587 6.96 -18.64 28.08
C ARG A 587 6.80 -18.88 26.58
N THR A 588 7.86 -19.30 25.92
CA THR A 588 7.91 -19.44 24.48
C THR A 588 8.59 -20.75 24.07
N ASP A 589 8.15 -21.31 22.95
CA ASP A 589 8.79 -22.46 22.32
C ASP A 589 9.61 -22.08 21.09
N TRP A 590 9.69 -20.78 20.75
CA TRP A 590 10.57 -20.25 19.73
C TRP A 590 11.04 -18.83 20.07
N ILE A 591 12.23 -18.46 19.59
CA ILE A 591 12.86 -17.14 19.83
C ILE A 591 13.60 -16.68 18.57
N VAL A 592 13.52 -15.39 18.29
CA VAL A 592 14.31 -14.74 17.22
C VAL A 592 15.31 -13.78 17.85
N LEU A 593 16.59 -14.01 17.59
CA LEU A 593 17.70 -13.22 18.13
C LEU A 593 18.39 -12.43 17.03
N ASP A 594 18.76 -11.20 17.34
CA ASP A 594 19.63 -10.36 16.53
C ASP A 594 21.00 -10.29 17.16
N GLY A 595 22.02 -10.51 16.37
CA GLY A 595 23.40 -10.53 16.87
C GLY A 595 24.42 -10.41 15.74
N GLU A 596 25.67 -10.61 16.10
CA GLU A 596 26.79 -10.60 15.19
C GLU A 596 27.60 -11.87 15.36
N LEU A 597 27.93 -12.57 14.26
CA LEU A 597 28.74 -13.77 14.31
C LEU A 597 30.18 -13.45 14.00
N LEU A 598 31.05 -13.83 14.90
CA LEU A 598 32.50 -13.55 14.95
C LEU A 598 33.29 -14.80 14.60
N PRO A 599 34.54 -14.63 14.06
CA PRO A 599 35.16 -13.38 13.61
C PRO A 599 34.70 -12.98 12.21
N TRP A 600 34.97 -11.75 11.79
CA TRP A 600 34.65 -11.25 10.46
C TRP A 600 35.23 -12.15 9.35
N SER A 601 36.43 -12.70 9.54
CA SER A 601 37.08 -13.61 8.61
C SER A 601 36.31 -14.90 8.34
N ALA A 602 35.40 -15.32 9.21
CA ALA A 602 34.59 -16.53 9.01
C ALA A 602 33.70 -16.46 7.75
N LYS A 603 33.19 -15.26 7.41
CA LYS A 603 32.38 -15.04 6.19
C LYS A 603 33.09 -14.20 5.14
N ALA A 604 33.93 -13.25 5.54
CA ALA A 604 34.59 -12.30 4.66
C ALA A 604 36.01 -12.74 4.21
N GLY A 605 36.39 -14.01 4.42
CA GLY A 605 37.75 -14.49 4.12
C GLY A 605 38.21 -14.28 2.68
N GLY A 606 37.34 -14.43 1.68
CA GLY A 606 37.62 -14.12 0.27
C GLY A 606 37.90 -12.63 0.07
N LEU A 607 37.03 -11.78 0.54
CA LEU A 607 37.14 -10.31 0.45
C LEU A 607 38.45 -9.82 1.10
N ILE A 608 38.77 -10.36 2.28
CA ILE A 608 39.97 -9.99 3.00
C ILE A 608 41.23 -10.35 2.20
N ARG A 609 41.32 -11.57 1.64
CA ARG A 609 42.44 -12.02 0.87
C ARG A 609 42.62 -11.29 -0.46
N GLU A 610 41.52 -11.14 -1.19
CA GLU A 610 41.56 -10.63 -2.56
C GLU A 610 41.67 -9.10 -2.62
N GLN A 611 41.10 -8.39 -1.67
CA GLN A 611 41.11 -6.92 -1.69
C GLN A 611 42.03 -6.34 -0.62
N TYR A 612 41.78 -6.58 0.67
CA TYR A 612 42.50 -5.88 1.75
C TYR A 612 43.94 -6.33 1.90
N ALA A 613 44.20 -7.62 1.89
CA ALA A 613 45.54 -8.17 2.05
C ALA A 613 46.44 -7.85 0.83
N SER A 614 45.91 -7.90 -0.38
CA SER A 614 46.65 -7.57 -1.61
C SER A 614 47.09 -6.09 -1.64
N VAL A 615 46.18 -5.17 -1.28
CA VAL A 615 46.50 -3.72 -1.16
C VAL A 615 47.55 -3.48 -0.09
N GLY A 616 47.37 -4.09 1.08
CA GLY A 616 48.34 -3.98 2.17
C GLY A 616 49.74 -4.52 1.82
N ALA A 617 49.81 -5.65 1.12
CA ALA A 617 51.02 -6.27 0.67
C ALA A 617 51.79 -5.41 -0.39
N ALA A 618 51.06 -4.90 -1.40
CA ALA A 618 51.61 -4.03 -2.42
C ALA A 618 52.18 -2.72 -1.83
N ALA A 619 51.43 -2.07 -0.93
CA ALA A 619 51.85 -0.84 -0.27
C ALA A 619 53.11 -1.07 0.59
N ARG A 620 53.18 -2.18 1.31
CA ARG A 620 54.35 -2.55 2.15
C ARG A 620 55.62 -2.85 1.32
N ALA A 621 55.45 -3.35 0.14
CA ALA A 621 56.60 -3.60 -0.75
C ALA A 621 57.13 -2.29 -1.40
N ALA A 622 56.25 -1.44 -1.87
CA ALA A 622 56.61 -0.28 -2.69
C ALA A 622 56.97 0.97 -1.88
N LEU A 623 56.24 1.28 -0.79
CA LEU A 623 56.37 2.57 -0.08
C LEU A 623 57.69 2.70 0.68
N PRO A 624 58.23 1.71 1.41
CA PRO A 624 59.53 1.82 2.07
C PRO A 624 60.68 2.06 1.11
N GLU A 625 60.67 1.39 -0.04
CA GLU A 625 61.65 1.61 -1.10
C GLU A 625 61.58 3.04 -1.66
N ALA A 626 60.39 3.53 -1.93
CA ALA A 626 60.17 4.91 -2.36
C ALA A 626 60.64 5.92 -1.32
N VAL A 627 60.43 5.69 -0.02
CA VAL A 627 60.93 6.53 1.09
C VAL A 627 62.46 6.50 1.10
N ALA A 628 63.11 5.35 0.94
CA ALA A 628 64.56 5.22 0.92
C ALA A 628 65.19 6.00 -0.24
N VAL A 629 64.64 5.88 -1.44
CA VAL A 629 65.11 6.60 -2.63
C VAL A 629 64.95 8.11 -2.46
N LEU A 630 63.80 8.59 -1.95
CA LEU A 630 63.54 10.00 -1.72
C LEU A 630 64.42 10.58 -0.60
N ALA A 631 64.69 9.82 0.46
CA ALA A 631 65.62 10.21 1.51
C ALA A 631 67.05 10.33 1.00
N ALA A 632 67.51 9.42 0.13
CA ALA A 632 68.80 9.49 -0.53
C ALA A 632 68.90 10.73 -1.48
N ALA A 633 67.85 11.05 -2.22
CA ALA A 633 67.75 12.21 -3.07
C ALA A 633 67.83 13.53 -2.27
N ALA A 634 67.07 13.63 -1.18
CA ALA A 634 67.12 14.76 -0.25
C ALA A 634 68.53 14.96 0.35
N GLY A 635 69.17 13.84 0.72
CA GLY A 635 70.56 13.88 1.21
C GLY A 635 71.58 14.37 0.18
N ARG A 636 71.25 14.34 -1.14
CA ARG A 636 72.02 14.91 -2.21
C ARG A 636 71.67 16.37 -2.54
N GLY A 637 70.82 17.00 -1.74
CA GLY A 637 70.41 18.39 -1.93
C GLY A 637 69.26 18.59 -2.93
N LEU A 638 68.58 17.56 -3.38
CA LEU A 638 67.40 17.70 -4.24
C LEU A 638 66.18 18.16 -3.43
N ASP A 639 65.44 19.09 -4.02
CA ASP A 639 64.21 19.60 -3.40
C ASP A 639 63.05 18.59 -3.51
N VAL A 640 63.08 17.56 -2.66
CA VAL A 640 62.07 16.49 -2.57
C VAL A 640 61.46 16.38 -1.14
N GLY A 641 61.68 17.36 -0.28
CA GLY A 641 61.30 17.33 1.11
C GLY A 641 59.81 17.06 1.32
N ASP A 642 58.92 17.77 0.65
CA ASP A 642 57.49 17.57 0.70
C ASP A 642 57.02 16.21 0.18
N LEU A 643 57.67 15.74 -0.90
CA LEU A 643 57.35 14.42 -1.44
C LEU A 643 57.80 13.30 -0.52
N LEU A 644 58.97 13.44 0.09
CA LEU A 644 59.49 12.51 1.12
C LEU A 644 58.58 12.47 2.34
N HIS A 645 58.15 13.62 2.85
CA HIS A 645 57.23 13.71 3.98
C HIS A 645 55.89 13.01 3.68
N ARG A 646 55.28 13.29 2.52
CA ARG A 646 54.01 12.64 2.12
C ARG A 646 54.17 11.13 1.92
N THR A 647 55.28 10.70 1.34
CA THR A 647 55.52 9.26 1.09
C THR A 647 55.77 8.50 2.41
N ARG A 648 56.44 9.10 3.39
CA ARG A 648 56.56 8.53 4.76
C ARG A 648 55.18 8.40 5.42
N ALA A 649 54.37 9.45 5.40
CA ALA A 649 53.03 9.42 5.95
C ALA A 649 52.16 8.31 5.33
N ARG A 650 52.24 8.10 4.01
CA ARG A 650 51.58 7.00 3.29
C ARG A 650 52.08 5.62 3.71
N ALA A 651 53.39 5.46 3.92
CA ALA A 651 53.96 4.20 4.41
C ALA A 651 53.45 3.86 5.83
N ASP A 652 53.44 4.86 6.72
CA ASP A 652 52.85 4.70 8.08
C ASP A 652 51.36 4.38 8.04
N ASN A 653 50.60 5.06 7.19
CA ASN A 653 49.15 4.78 7.00
C ASN A 653 48.89 3.39 6.46
N ALA A 654 49.71 2.89 5.52
CA ALA A 654 49.61 1.53 4.99
C ALA A 654 49.90 0.48 6.08
N ALA A 655 50.87 0.71 6.94
CA ALA A 655 51.15 -0.15 8.09
C ALA A 655 49.95 -0.21 9.06
N ARG A 656 49.40 0.93 9.41
CA ARG A 656 48.19 1.03 10.26
C ARG A 656 46.97 0.36 9.63
N PHE A 657 46.81 0.49 8.31
CA PHE A 657 45.73 -0.18 7.58
C PHE A 657 45.81 -1.70 7.71
N ARG A 658 47.00 -2.25 7.52
CA ARG A 658 47.21 -3.69 7.70
C ARG A 658 46.93 -4.13 9.14
N ASP A 659 47.46 -3.42 10.13
CA ASP A 659 47.32 -3.75 11.52
C ASP A 659 45.81 -3.66 11.95
N ALA A 660 45.07 -2.73 11.36
CA ALA A 660 43.64 -2.58 11.59
C ALA A 660 42.83 -3.82 11.13
N TYR A 661 42.94 -4.26 9.86
CA TYR A 661 42.17 -5.41 9.39
C TYR A 661 42.68 -6.74 9.95
N ALA A 662 44.00 -6.88 10.23
CA ALA A 662 44.60 -8.11 10.75
C ALA A 662 44.01 -8.51 12.13
N ARG A 663 43.60 -7.55 12.96
CA ARG A 663 42.99 -7.80 14.26
C ARG A 663 41.68 -8.60 14.20
N TYR A 664 40.99 -8.50 13.08
CA TYR A 664 39.69 -9.15 12.86
C TYR A 664 39.81 -10.49 12.08
N CYS A 665 41.03 -10.88 11.76
CA CYS A 665 41.34 -12.13 11.08
C CYS A 665 41.83 -13.16 12.09
N ARG A 666 40.93 -14.01 12.57
CA ARG A 666 41.26 -15.12 13.49
C ARG A 666 41.07 -16.45 12.78
N PRO A 667 41.90 -17.47 13.09
CA PRO A 667 41.71 -18.81 12.58
C PRO A 667 40.35 -19.39 13.02
N VAL A 668 39.68 -20.04 12.08
CA VAL A 668 38.40 -20.73 12.30
C VAL A 668 38.52 -22.15 11.72
N SER A 669 38.11 -23.14 12.48
CA SER A 669 38.04 -24.56 12.00
C SER A 669 36.70 -25.16 12.42
N GLY A 670 35.81 -25.32 11.48
CA GLY A 670 34.41 -25.69 11.77
C GLY A 670 33.75 -24.57 12.62
N LEU A 671 33.22 -24.95 13.79
CA LEU A 671 32.68 -24.00 14.78
C LEU A 671 33.72 -23.51 15.80
N SER A 672 34.91 -24.13 15.83
CA SER A 672 35.98 -23.68 16.73
C SER A 672 36.49 -22.32 16.30
N GLY A 673 36.51 -21.37 17.22
CA GLY A 673 36.85 -19.97 16.98
C GLY A 673 35.70 -19.10 16.46
N VAL A 674 34.50 -19.65 16.29
CA VAL A 674 33.26 -18.94 15.97
C VAL A 674 32.52 -18.59 17.26
N SER A 675 31.99 -17.39 17.39
CA SER A 675 31.06 -17.03 18.47
C SER A 675 29.98 -16.08 17.99
N PHE A 676 28.78 -16.19 18.58
CA PHE A 676 27.64 -15.32 18.33
C PHE A 676 27.53 -14.30 19.46
N ALA A 677 27.53 -13.02 19.13
CA ALA A 677 27.34 -11.92 20.04
C ALA A 677 25.92 -11.36 19.90
N PRO A 678 24.95 -11.85 20.66
CA PRO A 678 23.59 -11.35 20.62
C PRO A 678 23.47 -10.01 21.34
N PHE A 679 22.56 -9.15 20.84
CA PHE A 679 22.29 -7.84 21.47
C PHE A 679 20.80 -7.48 21.48
N GLN A 680 19.91 -8.29 20.85
CA GLN A 680 18.48 -8.05 20.93
C GLN A 680 17.67 -9.35 20.77
N ILE A 681 16.68 -9.53 21.64
CA ILE A 681 15.60 -10.51 21.46
C ILE A 681 14.53 -9.81 20.61
N LEU A 682 14.30 -10.27 19.39
CA LEU A 682 13.42 -9.59 18.45
C LEU A 682 11.95 -9.93 18.68
N ALA A 683 11.65 -11.21 18.80
CA ALA A 683 10.30 -11.69 19.03
C ALA A 683 10.30 -13.06 19.70
N VAL A 684 9.25 -13.32 20.43
CA VAL A 684 8.86 -14.58 21.05
C VAL A 684 7.36 -14.81 20.82
N GLU A 685 6.84 -15.94 21.22
CA GLU A 685 5.42 -16.25 21.08
C GLU A 685 4.54 -15.18 21.77
N GLY A 686 3.61 -14.61 21.01
CA GLY A 686 2.68 -13.58 21.48
C GLY A 686 3.29 -12.17 21.69
N ARG A 687 4.62 -11.98 21.55
CA ARG A 687 5.27 -10.70 21.88
C ARG A 687 6.36 -10.31 20.87
N ALA A 688 6.25 -9.10 20.33
CA ALA A 688 7.31 -8.46 19.54
C ALA A 688 8.25 -7.66 20.47
N THR A 689 9.08 -8.36 21.22
CA THR A 689 9.89 -7.79 22.32
C THR A 689 10.76 -6.62 21.89
N ALA A 690 11.25 -6.62 20.63
CA ALA A 690 12.01 -5.48 20.07
C ALA A 690 11.24 -4.16 20.03
N ALA A 691 9.91 -4.21 20.00
CA ALA A 691 9.05 -3.02 20.00
C ALA A 691 8.46 -2.70 21.40
N GLU A 692 8.58 -3.60 22.34
CA GLU A 692 7.91 -3.53 23.66
C GLU A 692 8.87 -3.27 24.81
N GLU A 693 10.08 -3.88 24.77
CA GLU A 693 11.01 -3.87 25.90
C GLU A 693 12.11 -2.81 25.75
N PRO A 694 12.59 -2.25 26.89
CA PRO A 694 13.78 -1.38 26.90
C PRO A 694 15.01 -2.11 26.37
N HIS A 695 15.92 -1.38 25.69
CA HIS A 695 17.10 -2.03 25.09
C HIS A 695 18.03 -2.68 26.13
N ALA A 696 18.16 -2.11 27.32
CA ALA A 696 18.92 -2.69 28.42
C ALA A 696 18.36 -4.06 28.86
N TRP A 697 17.04 -4.24 28.88
CA TRP A 697 16.42 -5.52 29.18
C TRP A 697 16.90 -6.65 28.26
N HIS A 698 17.02 -6.35 26.96
CA HIS A 698 17.54 -7.34 25.99
C HIS A 698 18.98 -7.75 26.31
N LEU A 699 19.83 -6.76 26.58
CA LEU A 699 21.24 -7.00 26.86
C LEU A 699 21.45 -7.75 28.19
N ASP A 700 20.66 -7.43 29.22
CA ASP A 700 20.69 -8.13 30.52
C ASP A 700 20.22 -9.59 30.37
N ALA A 701 19.12 -9.83 29.63
CA ALA A 701 18.64 -11.18 29.38
C ALA A 701 19.66 -12.02 28.57
N LEU A 702 20.23 -11.41 27.52
CA LEU A 702 21.22 -12.05 26.65
C LEU A 702 22.60 -12.20 27.29
N GLY A 703 22.93 -11.33 28.26
CA GLY A 703 24.16 -11.43 29.07
C GLY A 703 24.23 -12.70 29.93
N ARG A 704 23.10 -13.38 30.14
CA ARG A 704 23.03 -14.68 30.86
C ARG A 704 23.33 -15.87 29.96
N LEU A 705 23.33 -15.70 28.65
CA LEU A 705 23.73 -16.76 27.73
C LEU A 705 25.19 -17.13 27.96
N SER A 706 25.48 -18.39 28.08
CA SER A 706 26.82 -18.92 28.29
C SER A 706 27.13 -20.09 27.38
N GLY A 707 28.40 -20.30 27.08
CA GLY A 707 28.90 -21.40 26.22
C GLY A 707 29.97 -20.88 25.26
N ASP A 708 30.69 -21.81 24.65
CA ASP A 708 31.85 -21.50 23.77
C ASP A 708 31.43 -20.75 22.49
N LEU A 709 30.15 -20.86 22.10
CA LEU A 709 29.59 -20.21 20.93
C LEU A 709 28.95 -18.84 21.21
N VAL A 710 29.02 -18.32 22.47
CA VAL A 710 28.37 -17.05 22.80
C VAL A 710 29.39 -16.06 23.39
N THR A 711 29.32 -14.83 22.94
CA THR A 711 30.11 -13.72 23.47
C THR A 711 29.16 -12.61 23.94
N PRO A 712 29.19 -12.16 25.19
CA PRO A 712 28.30 -11.10 25.65
C PRO A 712 28.68 -9.75 25.03
N THR A 713 27.65 -8.93 24.75
CA THR A 713 27.83 -7.56 24.24
C THR A 713 27.93 -6.59 25.39
N ARG A 714 29.09 -5.92 25.55
CA ARG A 714 29.30 -4.88 26.58
C ARG A 714 28.47 -3.64 26.22
N HIS A 715 27.95 -2.97 27.23
CA HIS A 715 27.18 -1.76 27.04
C HIS A 715 27.24 -0.80 28.22
N VAL A 716 26.88 0.46 27.99
CA VAL A 716 26.68 1.51 29.01
C VAL A 716 25.42 2.31 28.69
N VAL A 717 24.70 2.71 29.73
CA VAL A 717 23.52 3.60 29.60
C VAL A 717 23.97 5.04 29.76
N VAL A 718 23.48 5.93 28.91
CA VAL A 718 23.91 7.33 28.81
C VAL A 718 22.72 8.27 28.85
N SER A 719 22.71 9.21 29.78
CA SER A 719 21.78 10.33 29.78
C SER A 719 22.25 11.40 28.79
N THR A 720 21.44 11.65 27.77
CA THR A 720 21.80 12.60 26.70
C THR A 720 21.85 14.06 27.17
N GLY A 721 21.18 14.39 28.28
CA GLY A 721 21.19 15.71 28.89
C GLY A 721 22.35 15.94 29.88
N SER A 722 23.09 14.89 30.29
CA SER A 722 24.19 14.99 31.24
C SER A 722 25.55 15.05 30.55
N ALA A 723 26.31 16.11 30.77
CA ALA A 723 27.67 16.25 30.22
C ALA A 723 28.61 15.17 30.81
N GLU A 724 28.54 14.90 32.10
CA GLU A 724 29.33 13.87 32.77
C GLU A 724 29.05 12.47 32.19
N SER A 725 27.78 12.13 31.96
CA SER A 725 27.40 10.85 31.38
C SER A 725 27.89 10.70 29.92
N ARG A 726 27.84 11.77 29.14
CA ARG A 726 28.37 11.81 27.78
C ARG A 726 29.90 11.67 27.75
N GLU A 727 30.60 12.33 28.66
CA GLU A 727 32.06 12.25 28.77
C GLU A 727 32.52 10.85 29.16
N ALA A 728 31.90 10.25 30.16
CA ALA A 728 32.19 8.87 30.57
C ALA A 728 32.00 7.86 29.40
N ALA A 729 30.92 7.99 28.65
CA ALA A 729 30.68 7.15 27.50
C ALA A 729 31.66 7.40 26.33
N THR A 730 32.10 8.64 26.18
CA THR A 730 33.16 8.99 25.20
C THR A 730 34.49 8.35 25.56
N ALA A 731 34.90 8.44 26.85
CA ALA A 731 36.10 7.77 27.37
C ALA A 731 36.03 6.23 27.19
N TRP A 732 34.83 5.65 27.42
CA TRP A 732 34.61 4.22 27.14
C TRP A 732 34.80 3.88 25.66
N TRP A 733 34.27 4.67 24.75
CA TRP A 733 34.44 4.51 23.30
C TRP A 733 35.92 4.67 22.87
N GLU A 734 36.64 5.63 23.47
CA GLU A 734 38.07 5.82 23.23
C GLU A 734 38.88 4.60 23.66
N SER A 735 38.56 4.03 24.85
CA SER A 735 39.17 2.77 25.30
C SER A 735 38.90 1.62 24.33
N LEU A 736 37.62 1.41 23.96
CA LEU A 736 37.23 0.36 22.99
C LEU A 736 38.00 0.46 21.66
N THR A 737 38.10 1.68 21.12
CA THR A 737 38.74 1.90 19.82
C THR A 737 40.25 1.90 19.91
N GLY A 738 40.81 2.32 21.05
CA GLY A 738 42.24 2.23 21.40
C GLY A 738 42.71 0.77 21.47
N ASP A 739 41.92 -0.09 22.06
CA ASP A 739 42.15 -1.54 22.16
C ASP A 739 41.95 -2.25 20.81
N GLY A 740 41.51 -1.53 19.80
CA GLY A 740 41.30 -1.98 18.42
C GLY A 740 39.90 -2.48 18.12
N GLY A 741 38.91 -2.16 18.93
CA GLY A 741 37.49 -2.38 18.65
C GLY A 741 37.00 -1.54 17.48
N GLU A 742 35.89 -1.94 16.87
CA GLU A 742 35.27 -1.21 15.77
C GLU A 742 34.70 0.14 16.21
N GLY A 743 34.18 0.22 17.41
CA GLY A 743 33.50 1.38 17.99
C GLY A 743 32.27 0.97 18.79
N MET A 744 31.21 1.78 18.71
CA MET A 744 29.95 1.50 19.38
C MET A 744 28.75 1.75 18.48
N VAL A 745 27.61 1.20 18.91
CA VAL A 745 26.28 1.54 18.40
C VAL A 745 25.52 2.26 19.50
N VAL A 746 24.92 3.39 19.17
CA VAL A 746 24.08 4.19 20.08
C VAL A 746 22.63 3.98 19.68
N LYS A 747 21.80 3.50 20.58
CA LYS A 747 20.37 3.22 20.39
C LYS A 747 19.55 3.93 21.47
N PRO A 748 18.29 4.32 21.20
CA PRO A 748 17.37 4.75 22.25
C PRO A 748 17.24 3.67 23.34
N ALA A 749 17.24 4.06 24.61
CA ALA A 749 17.10 3.13 25.74
C ALA A 749 15.70 2.49 25.75
N HIS A 750 14.69 3.22 25.29
CA HIS A 750 13.30 2.76 25.17
C HIS A 750 12.82 2.79 23.73
N PRO A 751 11.84 1.95 23.35
CA PRO A 751 11.23 2.04 22.04
C PRO A 751 10.68 3.44 21.78
N VAL A 752 11.02 4.01 20.63
CA VAL A 752 10.63 5.37 20.22
C VAL A 752 9.76 5.35 18.99
N ALA A 753 8.77 6.24 18.95
CA ALA A 753 7.91 6.44 17.80
C ALA A 753 8.42 7.57 16.90
N GLY A 754 7.97 7.60 15.64
CA GLY A 754 8.22 8.70 14.72
C GLY A 754 9.50 8.58 13.90
N ARG A 755 10.19 9.72 13.69
CA ARG A 755 11.36 9.81 12.78
C ARG A 755 12.71 9.71 13.49
N VAL A 756 12.74 9.14 14.68
CA VAL A 756 13.98 8.90 15.43
C VAL A 756 14.73 7.72 14.82
N GLN A 757 16.06 7.83 14.63
CA GLN A 757 16.86 6.73 14.14
C GLN A 757 16.82 5.54 15.13
N PRO A 758 16.62 4.29 14.65
CA PRO A 758 16.59 3.12 15.53
C PRO A 758 17.95 2.82 16.15
N GLY A 759 18.99 3.40 15.62
CA GLY A 759 20.36 3.34 16.10
C GLY A 759 21.30 4.03 15.14
N VAL A 760 22.41 4.54 15.66
CA VAL A 760 23.50 5.12 14.87
C VAL A 760 24.82 4.47 15.27
N LYS A 761 25.69 4.24 14.30
CA LYS A 761 27.03 3.68 14.55
C LYS A 761 28.05 4.79 14.65
N VAL A 762 28.94 4.66 15.63
CA VAL A 762 30.07 5.56 15.89
C VAL A 762 31.34 4.72 15.85
N ARG A 763 32.07 4.80 14.74
CA ARG A 763 33.20 3.93 14.46
C ARG A 763 34.54 4.61 14.78
N GLY A 764 35.48 3.82 15.26
CA GLY A 764 36.83 4.28 15.57
C GLY A 764 37.66 4.64 14.35
N ARG A 765 38.66 5.50 14.54
CA ARG A 765 39.53 6.03 13.49
C ARG A 765 40.24 4.93 12.69
N GLU A 766 40.75 3.90 13.37
CA GLU A 766 41.51 2.85 12.68
C GLU A 766 40.59 1.88 11.94
N TYR A 767 39.38 1.64 12.45
CA TYR A 767 38.37 0.90 11.71
C TYR A 767 37.91 1.64 10.43
N LEU A 768 37.71 2.95 10.52
CA LEU A 768 37.32 3.76 9.35
C LEU A 768 38.41 3.76 8.27
N ARG A 769 39.67 3.48 8.64
CA ARG A 769 40.78 3.29 7.69
C ARG A 769 40.56 2.06 6.81
N ILE A 770 39.94 0.99 7.34
CA ILE A 770 39.56 -0.18 6.54
C ILE A 770 38.47 0.21 5.50
N ILE A 771 37.51 1.04 5.90
CA ILE A 771 36.37 1.42 5.06
C ILE A 771 36.73 2.44 3.96
N TYR A 772 37.52 3.44 4.28
CA TYR A 772 37.82 4.58 3.39
C TYR A 772 39.22 4.54 2.77
N GLY A 773 40.04 3.58 3.14
CA GLY A 773 41.39 3.38 2.66
C GLY A 773 42.47 3.96 3.57
N PRO A 774 43.76 3.58 3.33
CA PRO A 774 44.88 3.92 4.21
C PRO A 774 44.98 5.41 4.52
N ASP A 775 44.87 6.25 3.50
CA ASP A 775 45.16 7.69 3.55
C ASP A 775 43.91 8.56 3.84
N TYR A 776 42.77 7.98 4.29
CA TYR A 776 41.52 8.71 4.42
C TYR A 776 41.59 9.91 5.38
N THR A 777 42.47 9.87 6.39
CA THR A 777 42.68 10.97 7.35
C THR A 777 43.22 12.24 6.72
N GLY A 778 43.88 12.13 5.56
CA GLY A 778 44.33 13.31 4.78
C GLY A 778 43.23 13.97 3.93
N GLY A 779 42.02 13.38 3.88
CA GLY A 779 40.90 13.87 3.07
C GLY A 779 39.59 14.00 3.85
N LEU A 780 39.65 14.26 5.16
CA LEU A 780 38.48 14.32 6.04
C LEU A 780 37.45 15.36 5.59
N ASP A 781 37.86 16.54 5.12
CA ASP A 781 36.93 17.60 4.70
C ASP A 781 36.03 17.15 3.55
N ARG A 782 36.57 16.40 2.59
CA ARG A 782 35.79 15.80 1.50
C ARG A 782 34.77 14.77 2.02
N LEU A 783 35.16 14.01 3.04
CA LEU A 783 34.27 12.99 3.64
C LEU A 783 33.21 13.63 4.54
N ARG A 784 33.52 14.77 5.17
CA ARG A 784 32.58 15.55 6.00
C ARG A 784 31.41 16.10 5.17
N GLY A 785 31.63 16.42 3.89
CA GLY A 785 30.58 16.87 2.97
C GLY A 785 29.62 15.79 2.48
N ARG A 786 29.71 14.56 2.95
CA ARG A 786 28.84 13.45 2.50
C ARG A 786 27.39 13.63 2.97
N PHE A 787 26.43 13.37 2.06
CA PHE A 787 25.01 13.45 2.37
C PHE A 787 24.50 12.13 2.96
N LEU A 788 24.06 12.14 4.20
CA LEU A 788 23.57 10.96 4.93
C LEU A 788 22.06 10.74 4.83
N GLY A 789 21.31 11.70 4.33
CA GLY A 789 19.83 11.69 4.34
C GLY A 789 19.20 10.47 3.67
N LYS A 790 19.76 10.00 2.53
CA LYS A 790 19.26 8.79 1.86
C LYS A 790 19.40 7.54 2.73
N LYS A 791 20.55 7.34 3.37
CA LYS A 791 20.80 6.18 4.25
C LYS A 791 19.92 6.21 5.49
N ARG A 792 19.72 7.39 6.08
CA ARG A 792 18.86 7.57 7.26
C ARG A 792 17.39 7.32 6.94
N SER A 793 16.91 7.84 5.82
CA SER A 793 15.55 7.57 5.34
C SER A 793 15.33 6.08 5.01
N LEU A 794 16.34 5.41 4.46
CA LEU A 794 16.29 3.97 4.20
C LEU A 794 16.20 3.18 5.51
N ALA A 795 17.08 3.48 6.47
CA ALA A 795 17.11 2.83 7.78
C ALA A 795 15.74 2.90 8.50
N LEU A 796 15.08 4.06 8.47
CA LEU A 796 13.75 4.22 9.08
C LEU A 796 12.68 3.36 8.39
N ARG A 797 12.69 3.28 7.06
CA ARG A 797 11.71 2.48 6.31
C ARG A 797 11.94 0.98 6.51
N GLU A 798 13.19 0.53 6.46
CA GLU A 798 13.55 -0.86 6.73
C GLU A 798 13.21 -1.25 8.17
N HIS A 799 13.45 -0.37 9.14
CA HIS A 799 13.09 -0.59 10.54
C HIS A 799 11.56 -0.72 10.71
N ALA A 800 10.79 0.18 10.13
CA ALA A 800 9.32 0.12 10.21
C ALA A 800 8.76 -1.20 9.64
N LEU A 801 9.30 -1.66 8.51
CA LEU A 801 8.94 -2.94 7.89
C LEU A 801 9.39 -4.13 8.76
N GLY A 802 10.60 -4.08 9.33
CA GLY A 802 11.10 -5.11 10.25
C GLY A 802 10.23 -5.25 11.49
N MET A 803 9.82 -4.13 12.11
CA MET A 803 8.90 -4.15 13.26
C MET A 803 7.51 -4.67 12.87
N GLU A 804 7.03 -4.37 11.67
CA GLU A 804 5.77 -4.92 11.16
C GLU A 804 5.86 -6.45 10.98
N ALA A 805 6.98 -6.96 10.41
CA ALA A 805 7.21 -8.40 10.28
C ALA A 805 7.20 -9.12 11.65
N LEU A 806 7.90 -8.56 12.64
CA LEU A 806 7.96 -9.13 13.99
C LEU A 806 6.59 -9.10 14.69
N ALA A 807 5.83 -8.02 14.53
CA ALA A 807 4.50 -7.92 15.12
C ALA A 807 3.52 -8.94 14.51
N ARG A 808 3.58 -9.16 13.19
CA ARG A 808 2.79 -10.19 12.51
C ARG A 808 3.23 -11.59 12.94
N LEU A 809 4.54 -11.82 13.05
CA LEU A 809 5.08 -13.09 13.53
C LEU A 809 4.60 -13.41 14.96
N ALA A 810 4.79 -12.48 15.89
CA ALA A 810 4.39 -12.63 17.28
C ALA A 810 2.86 -12.77 17.43
N GLY A 811 2.08 -12.06 16.61
CA GLY A 811 0.63 -12.13 16.58
C GLY A 811 0.05 -13.42 15.97
N GLY A 812 0.90 -14.37 15.56
CA GLY A 812 0.43 -15.65 14.98
C GLY A 812 -0.14 -15.52 13.56
N GLU A 813 0.08 -14.40 12.87
CA GLU A 813 -0.38 -14.24 11.49
C GLU A 813 0.29 -15.28 10.56
N PRO A 814 -0.36 -15.67 9.45
CA PRO A 814 0.22 -16.57 8.45
C PRO A 814 1.58 -16.08 7.96
N LEU A 815 2.55 -16.96 7.75
CA LEU A 815 3.91 -16.58 7.38
C LEU A 815 4.01 -15.75 6.09
N TRP A 816 3.12 -15.97 5.13
CA TRP A 816 3.11 -15.16 3.91
C TRP A 816 2.89 -13.66 4.19
N ARG A 817 2.15 -13.30 5.24
CA ARG A 817 1.99 -11.91 5.67
C ARG A 817 3.25 -11.34 6.32
N VAL A 818 3.99 -12.18 7.04
CA VAL A 818 5.32 -11.85 7.57
C VAL A 818 6.28 -11.61 6.40
N HIS A 819 6.28 -12.53 5.42
CA HIS A 819 7.14 -12.45 4.23
C HIS A 819 6.88 -11.22 3.37
N GLU A 820 5.65 -10.69 3.31
CA GLU A 820 5.36 -9.44 2.61
C GLU A 820 6.23 -8.27 3.13
N ALA A 821 6.36 -8.15 4.46
CA ALA A 821 7.17 -7.12 5.08
C ALA A 821 8.68 -7.41 4.94
N VAL A 822 9.09 -8.66 5.11
CA VAL A 822 10.49 -9.09 4.95
C VAL A 822 10.98 -8.90 3.52
N PHE A 823 10.18 -9.28 2.54
CA PHE A 823 10.47 -9.05 1.12
C PHE A 823 10.61 -7.55 0.82
N ALA A 824 9.77 -6.71 1.42
CA ALA A 824 9.87 -5.27 1.26
C ALA A 824 11.19 -4.69 1.79
N VAL A 825 11.72 -5.20 2.91
CA VAL A 825 13.06 -4.84 3.41
C VAL A 825 14.13 -5.21 2.40
N LEU A 826 14.07 -6.44 1.87
CA LEU A 826 15.04 -6.92 0.88
C LEU A 826 15.01 -6.07 -0.39
N ALA A 827 13.83 -5.73 -0.88
CA ALA A 827 13.63 -4.90 -2.06
C ALA A 827 14.18 -3.47 -1.87
N LEU A 828 13.96 -2.86 -0.70
CA LEU A 828 14.53 -1.54 -0.40
C LEU A 828 16.06 -1.52 -0.39
N SER A 829 16.71 -2.62 -0.01
CA SER A 829 18.16 -2.76 0.05
C SER A 829 18.77 -3.27 -1.26
N SER A 830 17.96 -3.72 -2.22
CA SER A 830 18.40 -4.23 -3.52
C SER A 830 18.60 -3.10 -4.53
N GLU A 831 19.60 -3.25 -5.41
CA GLU A 831 19.75 -2.37 -6.56
C GLU A 831 18.65 -2.64 -7.59
N PRO A 832 18.07 -1.58 -8.19
CA PRO A 832 17.01 -1.75 -9.17
C PRO A 832 17.53 -2.46 -10.43
N VAL A 833 16.76 -3.39 -10.94
CA VAL A 833 16.99 -4.08 -12.21
C VAL A 833 15.80 -3.89 -13.14
N ASP A 834 16.01 -4.03 -14.45
CA ASP A 834 14.91 -3.97 -15.42
C ASP A 834 13.97 -5.18 -15.20
N PRO A 835 12.68 -4.96 -14.89
CA PRO A 835 11.74 -6.05 -14.60
C PRO A 835 11.52 -7.01 -15.77
N ARG A 836 11.97 -6.64 -16.98
CA ARG A 836 11.88 -7.46 -18.18
C ARG A 836 13.05 -8.45 -18.34
N LEU A 837 14.11 -8.31 -17.53
CA LEU A 837 15.25 -9.22 -17.48
C LEU A 837 14.97 -10.37 -16.52
#